data_e85f68d4d72cef2bbbb481551102a013
#
_entry.id   e85f68d4d72cef2bbbb481551102a013
#
_cell.length_a   1.000
_cell.length_b   1.000
_cell.length_c   1.000
_cell.angle_alpha   90.00
_cell.angle_beta   90.00
_cell.angle_gamma   90.00
#
_symmetry.space_group_name_H-M   'P 1'
#
loop_
_entity.id
_entity.type
_entity.pdbx_description
1 polymer ?
#
loop_
_entity_poly.entity_id
_entity_poly.type
_entity_poly.pdbx_seq_one_letter_code
_entity_poly.pdbx_strand_id
1 'polypeptide(L)'
;MKYMNKLTWSLILCTGLFTACSDDDEPVGPGEIAVDKTEIAVGPEGGSELIEVTTPDSWVAQVAAPWVMVSPANGNGSMESKVNIDATLEYQSRSTDLLYRTTSGKSQTVTITQLGYGKQIYLKEDVVEVESAADYDKRLVDFTITANVECIIDKVEYEFETNGVELTEAEMAEAEKEKTGWLMRRIGKNEIKLEDLKETVVTNQKDLGIVLDEGSRPRTVKLNCRWNMNIVPWVRVAKIYLAAKNPEDQLVNDKGENIDHVILTVKQKAAMKIEDNRAGDSLAIVLINEKVRSMYPIETSENMRNWTGVTLWEETDDDAPEGAVGRVRSVAFSMVNIADGDVLPREVRYLKYLESFSIASNDNSQIRNVKMCDELCNLEYLKSLTVKAYGLQELPENFKNLKNLEVLDLSFNCFTSLDKLTQTINKTNFPKMRKLHLYGQRRNDVITDLEASSKDNYQYNGYPLGLHFKMHGSGPDDPKETNAFLQLLTWEELEALELSYCFMEGTLPTDEQMKTALNAANKPLHYTEADFSKDKKDYLTKLVGDTCRWLLDEKEVTRKNADGTPIEGATVKGNEVLRVLPRARAFSLNLNFFTGELPNWILFHPHFVEWRPTALIFNQQEKGKNSDGEPVGFSNIDADNYNFSYYYGAKPNDKDAAYPMYYSLYVASTGDQEEETISIPYRR
;
A
#
# COMPACT_ATOMS: atom_id res chain seq x y z
N MET A 1 3.77 9.02 38.71
CA MET A 1 4.85 9.28 39.67
C MET A 1 5.62 7.99 39.95
N LYS A 2 6.31 7.44 38.93
CA LYS A 2 7.12 6.20 39.07
C LYS A 2 8.27 6.10 38.04
N TYR A 3 8.68 7.19 37.42
CA TYR A 3 9.68 7.18 36.34
C TYR A 3 10.80 8.21 36.52
N MET A 4 11.19 8.46 37.78
CA MET A 4 12.23 9.43 38.06
C MET A 4 13.48 8.83 38.71
N ASN A 5 13.68 7.53 38.60
CA ASN A 5 14.75 6.83 39.36
C ASN A 5 15.76 6.01 38.52
N LYS A 6 15.88 6.23 37.20
CA LYS A 6 16.90 5.47 36.43
C LYS A 6 18.18 6.27 36.12
N LEU A 7 18.12 7.61 36.15
CA LEU A 7 19.32 8.44 35.96
C LEU A 7 20.18 8.59 37.22
N THR A 8 19.59 8.37 38.39
CA THR A 8 20.31 8.47 39.69
C THR A 8 21.10 7.22 40.05
N TRP A 9 20.93 6.09 39.32
CA TRP A 9 21.63 4.85 39.68
C TRP A 9 23.01 4.67 39.02
N SER A 10 23.29 5.33 37.92
CA SER A 10 24.63 5.27 37.30
C SER A 10 25.70 6.03 38.05
N LEU A 11 25.30 7.07 38.82
CA LEU A 11 26.24 7.85 39.61
C LEU A 11 26.63 7.18 40.95
N ILE A 12 25.80 6.23 41.43
CA ILE A 12 26.02 5.56 42.72
C ILE A 12 27.04 4.40 42.66
N LEU A 13 27.35 3.89 41.46
CA LEU A 13 28.25 2.75 41.35
C LEU A 13 29.75 3.13 41.34
N CYS A 14 30.10 4.38 41.14
CA CYS A 14 31.50 4.82 41.22
C CYS A 14 31.97 5.24 42.64
N THR A 15 31.04 5.39 43.61
CA THR A 15 31.40 5.80 45.00
C THR A 15 31.53 4.65 45.97
N GLY A 16 31.49 3.36 45.48
CA GLY A 16 31.40 2.16 46.34
C GLY A 16 32.70 1.50 46.72
N LEU A 17 33.88 2.09 46.56
CA LEU A 17 35.13 1.34 46.81
C LEU A 17 36.13 1.99 47.77
N PHE A 18 35.79 3.00 48.54
CA PHE A 18 36.64 3.41 49.67
C PHE A 18 35.80 3.85 50.88
N THR A 19 35.14 2.89 51.53
CA THR A 19 34.82 3.08 52.95
C THR A 19 35.80 2.24 53.76
N ALA A 20 36.93 2.84 54.06
CA ALA A 20 37.62 2.47 55.25
C ALA A 20 36.90 3.16 56.43
N CYS A 21 36.12 2.36 57.17
CA CYS A 21 35.70 2.81 58.50
C CYS A 21 36.93 3.03 59.36
N SER A 22 37.16 4.25 59.72
CA SER A 22 37.81 4.55 60.99
C SER A 22 36.83 5.34 61.84
N ASP A 23 36.12 4.65 62.71
CA ASP A 23 35.53 5.22 63.90
C ASP A 23 36.66 5.75 64.78
N ASP A 24 37.03 7.01 64.62
CA ASP A 24 37.72 7.81 65.59
C ASP A 24 37.29 9.26 65.34
N ASP A 25 36.19 9.66 65.96
CA ASP A 25 35.86 11.04 66.18
C ASP A 25 36.87 11.68 67.12
N GLU A 26 38.08 11.93 66.65
CA GLU A 26 38.94 12.89 67.36
C GLU A 26 38.40 14.31 67.15
N PRO A 27 38.17 15.07 68.24
CA PRO A 27 37.69 16.41 68.10
C PRO A 27 38.76 17.26 67.35
N VAL A 28 38.33 17.90 66.26
CA VAL A 28 39.17 18.77 65.42
C VAL A 28 39.84 19.76 66.34
N GLY A 29 41.17 19.80 66.36
CA GLY A 29 41.97 20.68 67.24
C GLY A 29 41.78 22.13 66.90
N PRO A 30 42.15 23.01 67.82
CA PRO A 30 42.05 24.47 67.62
C PRO A 30 42.77 24.90 66.34
N GLY A 31 42.04 25.55 65.41
CA GLY A 31 42.56 26.06 64.15
C GLY A 31 42.49 25.08 62.98
N GLU A 32 42.10 23.81 63.22
CA GLU A 32 41.93 22.81 62.14
C GLU A 32 40.57 22.92 61.46
N ILE A 33 40.47 22.49 60.19
CA ILE A 33 39.25 22.45 59.40
C ILE A 33 39.14 21.08 58.71
N ALA A 34 37.99 20.50 58.78
CA ALA A 34 37.63 19.25 58.05
C ALA A 34 36.33 19.45 57.22
N VAL A 35 36.20 18.72 56.16
CA VAL A 35 34.97 18.64 55.33
C VAL A 35 34.60 17.18 55.18
N ASP A 36 33.32 16.91 55.14
CA ASP A 36 32.77 15.56 54.97
C ASP A 36 33.02 14.98 53.56
N LYS A 37 33.26 15.83 52.57
CA LYS A 37 33.55 15.46 51.17
C LYS A 37 34.74 16.24 50.64
N THR A 38 35.73 15.54 50.08
CA THR A 38 36.88 16.14 49.40
C THR A 38 36.74 16.19 47.88
N GLU A 39 35.73 15.50 47.36
CA GLU A 39 35.44 15.45 45.93
C GLU A 39 33.94 15.53 45.70
N ILE A 40 33.53 16.25 44.66
CA ILE A 40 32.17 16.35 44.15
C ILE A 40 32.21 16.06 42.66
N ALA A 41 31.41 15.08 42.19
CA ALA A 41 31.24 14.80 40.78
C ALA A 41 29.76 14.98 40.41
N VAL A 42 29.47 15.80 39.38
CA VAL A 42 28.13 16.04 38.87
C VAL A 42 28.08 15.83 37.36
N GLY A 43 26.91 15.57 36.86
CA GLY A 43 26.63 15.51 35.42
C GLY A 43 26.62 16.89 34.76
N PRO A 44 26.43 16.93 33.41
CA PRO A 44 26.40 18.19 32.66
C PRO A 44 25.26 19.12 33.05
N GLU A 45 24.17 18.58 33.60
CA GLU A 45 23.03 19.38 34.09
C GLU A 45 23.36 20.21 35.34
N GLY A 46 24.54 19.98 35.95
CA GLY A 46 24.89 20.57 37.19
C GLY A 46 24.16 19.99 38.40
N GLY A 47 23.99 20.77 39.43
CA GLY A 47 23.30 20.31 40.62
C GLY A 47 23.66 21.12 41.86
N SER A 48 23.30 20.59 43.02
CA SER A 48 23.71 21.17 44.31
C SER A 48 24.06 20.10 45.32
N GLU A 49 25.15 20.28 46.01
CA GLU A 49 25.64 19.42 47.07
C GLU A 49 25.80 20.19 48.38
N LEU A 50 25.61 19.49 49.46
CA LEU A 50 25.90 20.03 50.82
C LEU A 50 27.23 19.50 51.27
N ILE A 51 28.03 20.39 51.82
CA ILE A 51 29.31 20.08 52.48
C ILE A 51 29.21 20.48 53.94
N GLU A 52 29.44 19.54 54.82
CA GLU A 52 29.55 19.78 56.24
C GLU A 52 30.98 20.26 56.57
N VAL A 53 31.10 21.50 56.96
CA VAL A 53 32.40 22.08 57.40
C VAL A 53 32.47 22.00 58.90
N THR A 54 33.47 21.30 59.39
CA THR A 54 33.75 21.12 60.84
C THR A 54 35.00 21.87 61.21
N THR A 55 34.82 22.89 62.07
CA THR A 55 35.95 23.66 62.58
C THR A 55 35.49 24.50 63.80
N PRO A 56 36.36 24.79 64.79
CA PRO A 56 36.05 25.70 65.84
C PRO A 56 36.22 27.15 65.41
N ASP A 57 36.89 27.46 64.30
CA ASP A 57 37.27 28.82 63.87
C ASP A 57 36.24 29.40 62.86
N SER A 58 36.37 30.71 62.61
CA SER A 58 35.73 31.33 61.46
C SER A 58 36.44 30.90 60.16
N TRP A 59 35.67 30.71 59.09
CA TRP A 59 36.19 30.25 57.81
C TRP A 59 35.56 30.99 56.62
N VAL A 60 36.23 30.89 55.47
CA VAL A 60 35.76 31.37 54.17
C VAL A 60 35.96 30.32 53.14
N ALA A 61 34.99 30.19 52.21
CA ALA A 61 35.06 29.35 51.02
C ALA A 61 35.44 30.23 49.82
N GLN A 62 36.37 29.78 49.01
CA GLN A 62 36.84 30.44 47.80
C GLN A 62 36.86 29.47 46.63
N VAL A 63 36.23 29.87 45.51
CA VAL A 63 36.26 29.14 44.25
C VAL A 63 36.54 30.13 43.14
N ALA A 64 37.39 29.75 42.19
CA ALA A 64 37.76 30.61 41.06
C ALA A 64 36.78 30.50 39.88
N ALA A 65 36.12 29.36 39.78
CA ALA A 65 35.24 29.06 38.64
C ALA A 65 33.90 29.77 38.78
N PRO A 66 33.46 30.56 37.78
CA PRO A 66 32.20 31.31 37.84
C PRO A 66 30.95 30.42 37.77
N TRP A 67 31.09 29.17 37.40
CA TRP A 67 30.03 28.18 37.31
C TRP A 67 29.77 27.40 38.62
N VAL A 68 30.50 27.74 39.69
CA VAL A 68 30.29 27.18 41.04
C VAL A 68 29.97 28.33 41.99
N MET A 69 28.87 28.22 42.73
CA MET A 69 28.44 29.15 43.72
C MET A 69 28.29 28.46 45.08
N VAL A 70 28.87 29.05 46.10
CA VAL A 70 28.87 28.51 47.47
C VAL A 70 28.03 29.42 48.37
N SER A 71 27.11 28.83 49.14
CA SER A 71 26.24 29.59 50.06
C SER A 71 25.91 28.78 51.31
N PRO A 72 26.28 29.27 52.51
CA PRO A 72 27.11 30.44 52.78
C PRO A 72 28.57 30.25 52.39
N ALA A 73 29.22 31.29 51.87
CA ALA A 73 30.63 31.28 51.49
C ALA A 73 31.55 31.65 52.69
N ASN A 74 31.01 31.83 53.87
CA ASN A 74 31.74 32.05 55.13
C ASN A 74 30.92 31.58 56.33
N GLY A 75 31.58 31.20 57.38
CA GLY A 75 30.93 30.72 58.60
C GLY A 75 31.78 30.96 59.86
N ASN A 76 31.16 30.71 60.98
CA ASN A 76 31.83 30.75 62.29
C ASN A 76 31.49 29.46 63.03
N GLY A 77 32.46 28.58 63.17
CA GLY A 77 32.28 27.24 63.69
C GLY A 77 31.77 26.28 62.65
N SER A 78 31.37 25.12 63.07
CA SER A 78 30.86 24.02 62.18
C SER A 78 29.48 24.38 61.65
N MET A 79 29.31 24.23 60.30
CA MET A 79 28.05 24.45 59.64
C MET A 79 28.06 23.86 58.20
N GLU A 80 26.86 23.66 57.68
CA GLU A 80 26.69 23.24 56.29
C GLU A 80 26.91 24.40 55.32
N SER A 81 27.55 24.10 54.19
CA SER A 81 27.75 24.97 53.04
C SER A 81 27.19 24.30 51.80
N LYS A 82 26.27 24.95 51.12
CA LYS A 82 25.65 24.47 49.89
C LYS A 82 26.47 24.92 48.69
N VAL A 83 26.92 23.97 47.90
CA VAL A 83 27.62 24.20 46.64
C VAL A 83 26.63 24.02 45.50
N ASN A 84 26.35 25.05 44.73
CA ASN A 84 25.53 25.01 43.53
C ASN A 84 26.45 25.02 42.30
N ILE A 85 26.20 24.14 41.37
CA ILE A 85 27.02 23.96 40.18
C ILE A 85 26.08 24.18 38.98
N ASP A 86 26.41 25.15 38.15
CA ASP A 86 25.61 25.49 36.96
C ASP A 86 25.72 24.40 35.88
N ALA A 87 24.69 24.25 35.07
CA ALA A 87 24.72 23.35 33.90
C ALA A 87 25.83 23.76 32.91
N THR A 88 26.43 22.78 32.24
CA THR A 88 27.36 23.00 31.12
C THR A 88 26.75 22.59 29.81
N LEU A 89 27.22 23.19 28.71
CA LEU A 89 26.87 22.80 27.34
C LEU A 89 28.08 22.21 26.60
N GLU A 90 29.20 22.02 27.28
CA GLU A 90 30.45 21.54 26.68
C GLU A 90 30.52 20.04 26.59
N TYR A 91 31.23 19.52 25.58
CA TYR A 91 31.53 18.07 25.48
C TYR A 91 32.52 17.60 26.51
N GLN A 92 33.50 18.47 26.86
CA GLN A 92 34.58 18.11 27.77
C GLN A 92 34.19 18.35 29.23
N SER A 93 34.71 17.46 30.09
CA SER A 93 34.61 17.65 31.53
C SER A 93 35.44 18.86 31.98
N ARG A 94 34.96 19.52 32.99
CA ARG A 94 35.66 20.66 33.63
C ARG A 94 35.79 20.43 35.12
N SER A 95 36.87 20.98 35.72
CA SER A 95 37.13 20.80 37.12
C SER A 95 37.60 22.12 37.74
N THR A 96 37.33 22.27 39.01
CA THR A 96 37.81 23.42 39.82
C THR A 96 37.94 23.01 41.26
N ASP A 97 38.81 23.73 41.97
CA ASP A 97 39.00 23.53 43.40
C ASP A 97 38.21 24.59 44.20
N LEU A 98 37.49 24.11 45.19
CA LEU A 98 36.85 24.90 46.22
C LEU A 98 37.68 24.81 47.50
N LEU A 99 38.22 25.93 47.91
CA LEU A 99 39.10 26.03 49.06
C LEU A 99 38.35 26.61 50.28
N TYR A 100 38.25 25.81 51.33
CA TYR A 100 37.83 26.27 52.66
C TYR A 100 39.06 26.65 53.46
N ARG A 101 39.08 27.85 54.00
CA ARG A 101 40.23 28.40 54.76
C ARG A 101 39.79 29.06 56.05
N THR A 102 40.38 28.68 57.17
CA THR A 102 40.15 29.32 58.48
C THR A 102 40.91 30.60 58.61
N THR A 103 40.50 31.48 59.57
CA THR A 103 41.18 32.69 59.93
C THR A 103 42.55 32.39 60.50
N SER A 104 42.81 31.21 61.10
CA SER A 104 44.10 30.71 61.54
C SER A 104 45.05 30.26 60.43
N GLY A 105 44.58 30.24 59.20
CA GLY A 105 45.37 29.92 58.02
C GLY A 105 45.39 28.42 57.60
N LYS A 106 44.64 27.56 58.27
CA LYS A 106 44.45 26.16 57.85
C LYS A 106 43.45 26.07 56.69
N SER A 107 43.61 25.10 55.81
CA SER A 107 42.73 24.96 54.64
C SER A 107 42.46 23.54 54.29
N GLN A 108 41.25 23.32 53.69
CA GLN A 108 40.83 22.09 53.12
C GLN A 108 40.30 22.35 51.69
N THR A 109 40.67 21.48 50.77
CA THR A 109 40.25 21.61 49.35
C THR A 109 39.22 20.57 49.03
N VAL A 110 38.19 20.97 48.30
CA VAL A 110 37.19 20.10 47.69
C VAL A 110 37.33 20.26 46.18
N THR A 111 37.65 19.18 45.50
CA THR A 111 37.72 19.16 44.03
C THR A 111 36.35 18.92 43.46
N ILE A 112 35.88 19.85 42.62
CA ILE A 112 34.59 19.77 41.96
C ILE A 112 34.84 19.44 40.50
N THR A 113 34.33 18.29 40.07
CA THR A 113 34.39 17.84 38.67
C THR A 113 32.99 17.79 38.09
N GLN A 114 32.79 18.52 36.99
CA GLN A 114 31.58 18.44 36.20
C GLN A 114 31.88 17.72 34.88
N LEU A 115 31.13 16.65 34.64
CA LEU A 115 31.22 15.90 33.38
C LEU A 115 30.65 16.74 32.25
N GLY A 116 31.27 16.68 31.08
CA GLY A 116 30.69 17.20 29.84
C GLY A 116 29.74 16.20 29.18
N TYR A 117 29.08 16.63 28.12
CA TYR A 117 28.15 15.76 27.41
C TYR A 117 28.87 14.62 26.69
N GLY A 118 30.12 14.68 26.32
CA GLY A 118 30.77 13.76 25.39
C GLY A 118 29.99 13.72 24.07
N LYS A 119 30.47 13.07 23.03
CA LYS A 119 29.73 12.85 21.79
C LYS A 119 28.82 11.62 21.96
N GLN A 120 27.53 11.82 22.10
CA GLN A 120 26.60 10.78 22.49
C GLN A 120 25.36 10.75 21.60
N ILE A 121 24.85 9.55 21.41
CA ILE A 121 23.52 9.25 20.92
C ILE A 121 22.80 8.50 22.04
N TYR A 122 21.70 9.06 22.49
CA TYR A 122 20.88 8.48 23.56
C TYR A 122 19.52 8.03 23.01
N LEU A 123 19.11 6.84 23.37
CA LEU A 123 17.79 6.30 23.10
C LEU A 123 16.94 6.37 24.35
N LYS A 124 15.71 6.87 24.20
CA LYS A 124 14.75 6.81 25.31
C LYS A 124 14.41 5.36 25.68
N GLU A 125 14.31 4.51 24.69
CA GLU A 125 14.08 3.07 24.79
C GLU A 125 15.01 2.39 23.78
N ASP A 126 15.81 1.45 24.22
CA ASP A 126 16.74 0.67 23.40
C ASP A 126 16.08 -0.56 22.75
N VAL A 127 14.95 -0.99 23.31
CA VAL A 127 14.11 -2.06 22.80
C VAL A 127 12.67 -1.56 22.71
N VAL A 128 12.08 -1.67 21.51
CA VAL A 128 10.69 -1.31 21.24
C VAL A 128 9.95 -2.53 20.70
N GLU A 129 8.79 -2.82 21.27
CA GLU A 129 7.94 -3.91 20.81
C GLU A 129 6.73 -3.36 20.01
N VAL A 130 6.42 -4.00 18.89
CA VAL A 130 5.24 -3.72 18.09
C VAL A 130 4.42 -5.00 17.86
N GLU A 131 3.13 -4.83 17.59
CA GLU A 131 2.22 -5.93 17.35
C GLU A 131 2.53 -6.65 16.01
N SER A 132 2.07 -7.89 15.86
CA SER A 132 2.19 -8.62 14.59
C SER A 132 1.31 -8.02 13.51
N ALA A 133 0.13 -7.52 13.88
CA ALA A 133 -0.85 -6.92 12.99
C ALA A 133 -1.56 -5.75 13.67
N ALA A 134 -1.93 -4.76 12.90
CA ALA A 134 -2.80 -3.66 13.29
C ALA A 134 -3.39 -3.03 12.03
N ASP A 135 -4.32 -2.12 12.22
CA ASP A 135 -4.83 -1.28 11.14
C ASP A 135 -3.70 -0.46 10.52
N TYR A 136 -3.76 -0.21 9.22
CA TYR A 136 -2.68 0.49 8.51
C TYR A 136 -2.30 1.83 9.15
N ASP A 137 -3.28 2.64 9.54
CA ASP A 137 -3.09 3.93 10.21
C ASP A 137 -2.51 3.82 11.63
N LYS A 138 -2.63 2.66 12.26
CA LYS A 138 -2.09 2.39 13.60
C LYS A 138 -0.70 1.72 13.58
N ARG A 139 -0.23 1.29 12.42
CA ARG A 139 1.09 0.67 12.26
C ARG A 139 2.23 1.69 12.28
N LEU A 140 2.17 2.64 13.18
CA LEU A 140 3.16 3.70 13.36
C LEU A 140 3.91 3.49 14.68
N VAL A 141 5.19 3.78 14.65
CA VAL A 141 6.06 3.79 15.82
C VAL A 141 7.02 4.95 15.74
N ASP A 142 7.18 5.67 16.83
CA ASP A 142 8.11 6.79 16.96
C ASP A 142 9.29 6.38 17.82
N PHE A 143 10.48 6.45 17.25
CA PHE A 143 11.72 6.28 18.01
C PHE A 143 12.24 7.65 18.45
N THR A 144 12.37 7.83 19.74
CA THR A 144 12.91 9.10 20.31
C THR A 144 14.42 8.97 20.47
N ILE A 145 15.14 9.72 19.64
CA ILE A 145 16.61 9.75 19.60
C ILE A 145 17.07 11.13 20.05
N THR A 146 17.97 11.17 21.03
CA THR A 146 18.62 12.39 21.48
C THR A 146 20.10 12.31 21.18
N ALA A 147 20.64 13.26 20.43
CA ALA A 147 22.05 13.27 20.09
C ALA A 147 22.63 14.69 20.10
N ASN A 148 23.89 14.82 20.46
CA ASN A 148 24.67 16.05 20.37
C ASN A 148 25.67 16.04 19.22
N VAL A 149 25.53 15.06 18.34
CA VAL A 149 26.24 14.92 17.06
C VAL A 149 25.23 14.73 15.93
N GLU A 150 25.63 14.98 14.69
CA GLU A 150 24.84 14.53 13.56
C GLU A 150 24.80 13.01 13.54
N CYS A 151 23.59 12.43 13.48
CA CYS A 151 23.36 11.00 13.58
C CYS A 151 22.79 10.45 12.29
N ILE A 152 23.28 9.30 11.86
CA ILE A 152 22.77 8.53 10.73
C ILE A 152 22.38 7.11 11.17
N ILE A 153 21.58 6.44 10.35
CA ILE A 153 21.45 5.00 10.40
C ILE A 153 22.58 4.43 9.52
N ASP A 154 23.53 3.77 10.14
CA ASP A 154 24.65 3.13 9.43
C ASP A 154 24.19 1.87 8.72
N LYS A 155 23.51 0.99 9.44
CA LYS A 155 22.94 -0.25 8.91
C LYS A 155 21.74 -0.70 9.71
N VAL A 156 20.94 -1.60 9.12
CA VAL A 156 19.87 -2.33 9.78
C VAL A 156 20.11 -3.83 9.56
N GLU A 157 20.14 -4.59 10.64
CA GLU A 157 20.25 -6.04 10.62
C GLU A 157 18.91 -6.66 11.01
N TYR A 158 18.50 -7.69 10.28
CA TYR A 158 17.22 -8.37 10.50
C TYR A 158 17.45 -9.82 10.88
N GLU A 159 16.72 -10.28 11.88
CA GLU A 159 16.75 -11.66 12.35
C GLU A 159 15.37 -12.15 12.78
N PHE A 160 15.24 -13.46 12.95
CA PHE A 160 14.06 -14.09 13.54
C PHE A 160 14.39 -14.68 14.91
N GLU A 161 13.42 -14.58 15.83
CA GLU A 161 13.37 -15.40 17.06
C GLU A 161 12.24 -16.43 16.87
N THR A 162 12.60 -17.71 16.81
CA THR A 162 11.67 -18.79 16.39
C THR A 162 10.64 -19.20 17.46
N ASN A 163 10.87 -18.84 18.72
CA ASN A 163 10.00 -19.17 19.86
C ASN A 163 9.59 -20.64 19.94
N GLY A 164 10.42 -21.53 19.41
CA GLY A 164 10.16 -22.98 19.42
C GLY A 164 9.12 -23.45 18.37
N VAL A 165 8.67 -22.57 17.47
CA VAL A 165 7.81 -22.96 16.36
C VAL A 165 8.65 -23.47 15.20
N GLU A 166 8.42 -24.72 14.79
CA GLU A 166 9.05 -25.31 13.62
C GLU A 166 8.26 -25.02 12.36
N LEU A 167 8.97 -24.68 11.28
CA LEU A 167 8.43 -24.47 9.93
C LEU A 167 8.98 -25.54 8.99
N THR A 168 8.20 -25.89 7.99
CA THR A 168 8.65 -26.70 6.86
C THR A 168 9.64 -25.93 6.00
N GLU A 169 10.40 -26.61 5.13
CA GLU A 169 11.35 -25.95 4.22
C GLU A 169 10.67 -24.89 3.34
N ALA A 170 9.45 -25.17 2.86
CA ALA A 170 8.68 -24.24 2.05
C ALA A 170 8.23 -23.01 2.87
N GLU A 171 7.76 -23.21 4.10
CA GLU A 171 7.39 -22.12 5.01
C GLU A 171 8.62 -21.29 5.41
N MET A 172 9.77 -21.90 5.61
CA MET A 172 11.03 -21.18 5.88
C MET A 172 11.44 -20.31 4.68
N ALA A 173 11.32 -20.83 3.45
CA ALA A 173 11.64 -20.06 2.26
C ALA A 173 10.74 -18.84 2.09
N GLU A 174 9.46 -18.95 2.44
CA GLU A 174 8.54 -17.80 2.46
C GLU A 174 8.86 -16.84 3.62
N ALA A 175 9.17 -17.37 4.80
CA ALA A 175 9.53 -16.54 5.95
C ALA A 175 10.78 -15.68 5.67
N GLU A 176 11.80 -16.22 4.99
CA GLU A 176 13.00 -15.47 4.63
C GLU A 176 12.71 -14.27 3.74
N LYS A 177 11.69 -14.31 2.89
CA LYS A 177 11.27 -13.14 2.08
C LYS A 177 10.69 -12.02 2.94
N GLU A 178 10.10 -12.36 4.07
CA GLU A 178 9.47 -11.43 5.00
C GLU A 178 10.42 -10.88 6.07
N LYS A 179 11.68 -11.31 6.07
CA LYS A 179 12.67 -11.01 7.09
C LYS A 179 13.11 -9.55 7.08
N THR A 180 13.26 -8.97 5.89
CA THR A 180 13.81 -7.61 5.68
C THR A 180 12.74 -6.66 5.16
N GLY A 181 13.01 -5.34 5.22
CA GLY A 181 12.16 -4.32 4.59
C GLY A 181 10.82 -4.09 5.25
N TRP A 182 10.58 -4.58 6.46
CA TRP A 182 9.31 -4.42 7.15
C TRP A 182 9.19 -3.13 7.98
N LEU A 183 10.31 -2.44 8.22
CA LEU A 183 10.35 -1.12 8.81
C LEU A 183 10.61 -0.08 7.73
N MET A 184 9.76 0.95 7.68
CA MET A 184 9.84 2.02 6.70
C MET A 184 9.86 3.39 7.36
N ARG A 185 10.74 4.27 6.93
CA ARG A 185 10.72 5.68 7.27
C ARG A 185 9.60 6.37 6.50
N ARG A 186 8.74 7.07 7.20
CA ARG A 186 7.68 7.88 6.59
C ARG A 186 8.16 9.32 6.43
N ILE A 187 8.19 9.80 5.18
CA ILE A 187 8.55 11.18 4.82
C ILE A 187 7.41 11.76 3.99
N GLY A 188 6.53 12.52 4.63
CA GLY A 188 5.32 13.02 3.99
C GLY A 188 4.39 11.87 3.56
N LYS A 189 4.19 11.71 2.23
CA LYS A 189 3.42 10.62 1.64
C LYS A 189 4.30 9.43 1.20
N ASN A 190 5.60 9.58 1.24
CA ASN A 190 6.54 8.55 0.79
C ASN A 190 6.99 7.68 1.94
N GLU A 191 7.24 6.42 1.65
CA GLU A 191 7.79 5.43 2.57
C GLU A 191 9.06 4.84 1.96
N ILE A 192 10.15 4.89 2.71
CA ILE A 192 11.46 4.37 2.31
C ILE A 192 11.83 3.29 3.31
N LYS A 193 12.27 2.13 2.85
CA LYS A 193 12.79 1.08 3.71
C LYS A 193 13.89 1.64 4.60
N LEU A 194 13.89 1.26 5.86
CA LEU A 194 14.79 1.86 6.83
C LEU A 194 16.27 1.58 6.52
N GLU A 195 16.56 0.42 5.95
CA GLU A 195 17.89 0.05 5.48
C GLU A 195 18.39 0.86 4.28
N ASP A 196 17.47 1.47 3.52
CA ASP A 196 17.79 2.30 2.36
C ASP A 196 17.88 3.80 2.71
N LEU A 197 17.62 4.15 3.98
CA LEU A 197 17.63 5.54 4.42
C LEU A 197 19.05 6.11 4.42
N LYS A 198 19.27 7.14 3.61
CA LYS A 198 20.57 7.85 3.52
C LYS A 198 20.55 9.23 4.19
N GLU A 199 19.41 9.59 4.77
CA GLU A 199 19.23 10.89 5.40
C GLU A 199 19.86 10.94 6.79
N THR A 200 20.30 12.14 7.20
CA THR A 200 20.72 12.40 8.57
C THR A 200 19.49 12.38 9.48
N VAL A 201 19.47 11.49 10.46
CA VAL A 201 18.37 11.35 11.41
C VAL A 201 18.32 12.54 12.39
N VAL A 202 19.48 12.94 12.90
CA VAL A 202 19.64 14.13 13.72
C VAL A 202 20.56 15.09 12.99
N THR A 203 20.03 16.23 12.57
CA THR A 203 20.78 17.26 11.82
C THR A 203 21.37 18.31 12.77
N ASN A 204 22.40 19.01 12.31
CA ASN A 204 22.98 20.13 13.05
C ASN A 204 21.98 21.30 13.15
N GLN A 205 21.99 22.01 14.27
CA GLN A 205 21.09 23.14 14.48
C GLN A 205 21.36 24.34 13.55
N LYS A 206 22.53 24.38 12.90
CA LYS A 206 22.84 25.41 11.88
C LYS A 206 21.82 25.36 10.72
N ASP A 207 21.32 24.18 10.37
CA ASP A 207 20.37 24.00 9.27
C ASP A 207 18.98 24.58 9.57
N LEU A 208 18.70 24.90 10.83
CA LEU A 208 17.44 25.52 11.27
C LEU A 208 17.55 27.04 11.46
N GLY A 209 18.65 27.67 11.03
CA GLY A 209 18.88 29.12 11.18
C GLY A 209 19.12 29.59 12.62
N ILE A 210 19.35 28.69 13.56
CA ILE A 210 19.69 28.99 14.94
C ILE A 210 21.20 28.83 15.09
N VAL A 211 21.92 29.95 15.23
CA VAL A 211 23.35 29.93 15.52
C VAL A 211 23.52 29.63 17.01
N LEU A 212 23.84 28.36 17.32
CA LEU A 212 24.36 28.00 18.64
C LEU A 212 25.86 27.75 18.50
N ASP A 213 26.60 28.06 19.53
CA ASP A 213 28.03 27.70 19.62
C ASP A 213 28.18 26.19 19.38
N GLU A 214 29.24 25.86 18.67
CA GLU A 214 29.42 24.57 18.02
C GLU A 214 29.06 23.35 18.89
N GLY A 215 27.98 22.71 18.55
CA GLY A 215 27.86 21.26 18.60
C GLY A 215 27.52 20.57 19.92
N SER A 216 27.47 21.27 21.06
CA SER A 216 27.38 20.57 22.34
C SER A 216 25.97 20.34 22.88
N ARG A 217 24.98 21.02 22.36
CA ARG A 217 23.61 20.90 22.86
C ARG A 217 22.87 19.68 22.28
N PRO A 218 22.41 18.75 23.14
CA PRO A 218 21.65 17.63 22.68
C PRO A 218 20.36 18.06 22.00
N ARG A 219 19.98 17.33 20.91
CA ARG A 219 18.73 17.49 20.20
C ARG A 219 17.95 16.20 20.26
N THR A 220 16.67 16.33 20.55
CA THR A 220 15.75 15.21 20.54
C THR A 220 14.93 15.26 19.29
N VAL A 221 14.92 14.19 18.54
CA VAL A 221 14.09 13.99 17.35
C VAL A 221 13.23 12.74 17.50
N LYS A 222 12.11 12.73 16.80
CA LYS A 222 11.28 11.54 16.64
C LYS A 222 11.45 11.00 15.22
N LEU A 223 11.99 9.81 15.11
CA LEU A 223 12.04 9.08 13.86
C LEU A 223 10.71 8.34 13.69
N ASN A 224 9.84 8.90 12.87
CA ASN A 224 8.52 8.33 12.59
C ASN A 224 8.67 7.18 11.59
N CYS A 225 8.33 5.98 11.99
CA CYS A 225 8.40 4.78 11.17
C CYS A 225 7.05 4.08 11.08
N ARG A 226 6.86 3.38 9.99
CA ARG A 226 5.76 2.44 9.78
C ARG A 226 6.33 1.04 9.73
N TRP A 227 5.56 0.09 10.24
CA TRP A 227 5.91 -1.32 10.15
C TRP A 227 4.87 -2.10 9.34
N ASN A 228 5.33 -3.08 8.56
CA ASN A 228 4.47 -4.02 7.84
C ASN A 228 4.03 -5.15 8.75
N MET A 229 2.83 -5.69 8.53
CA MET A 229 2.33 -6.81 9.31
C MET A 229 3.29 -8.01 9.26
N ASN A 230 3.45 -8.67 10.38
CA ASN A 230 4.13 -9.95 10.44
C ASN A 230 3.12 -11.07 10.14
N ILE A 231 3.42 -11.87 9.12
CA ILE A 231 2.62 -13.04 8.74
C ILE A 231 3.34 -14.34 9.04
N VAL A 232 4.55 -14.23 9.61
CA VAL A 232 5.38 -15.37 9.97
C VAL A 232 5.17 -15.71 11.45
N PRO A 233 5.05 -16.99 11.84
CA PRO A 233 4.87 -17.38 13.24
C PRO A 233 6.16 -17.27 14.06
N TRP A 234 7.08 -16.43 13.66
CA TRP A 234 8.30 -16.06 14.37
C TRP A 234 8.33 -14.58 14.67
N VAL A 235 8.99 -14.19 15.75
CA VAL A 235 9.23 -12.79 16.07
C VAL A 235 10.23 -12.22 15.08
N ARG A 236 9.89 -11.12 14.42
CA ARG A 236 10.84 -10.36 13.59
C ARG A 236 11.60 -9.38 14.47
N VAL A 237 12.91 -9.34 14.30
CA VAL A 237 13.78 -8.43 15.04
C VAL A 237 14.56 -7.58 14.03
N ALA A 238 14.54 -6.28 14.23
CA ALA A 238 15.38 -5.34 13.49
C ALA A 238 16.33 -4.65 14.48
N LYS A 239 17.63 -4.76 14.23
CA LYS A 239 18.69 -4.04 14.95
C LYS A 239 19.14 -2.85 14.11
N ILE A 240 18.85 -1.65 14.56
CA ILE A 240 19.15 -0.39 13.88
C ILE A 240 20.41 0.18 14.51
N TYR A 241 21.48 0.27 13.75
CA TYR A 241 22.77 0.77 14.17
C TYR A 241 22.85 2.26 13.88
N LEU A 242 22.82 3.06 14.95
CA LEU A 242 22.97 4.51 14.89
C LEU A 242 24.43 4.88 15.07
N ALA A 243 24.96 5.70 14.18
CA ALA A 243 26.35 6.18 14.21
C ALA A 243 26.43 7.70 14.08
N ALA A 244 27.56 8.27 14.48
CA ALA A 244 27.88 9.63 14.11
C ALA A 244 28.08 9.72 12.59
N LYS A 245 27.56 10.78 11.96
CA LYS A 245 27.71 11.03 10.52
C LYS A 245 29.14 11.31 10.13
N ASN A 246 29.87 12.03 10.99
CA ASN A 246 31.30 12.27 10.82
C ASN A 246 32.09 11.14 11.50
N PRO A 247 32.87 10.34 10.76
CA PRO A 247 33.66 9.26 11.35
C PRO A 247 34.69 9.69 12.40
N GLU A 248 35.05 10.98 12.42
CA GLU A 248 35.95 11.54 13.43
C GLU A 248 35.27 11.80 14.78
N ASP A 249 33.93 11.76 14.81
CA ASP A 249 33.14 11.97 16.00
C ASP A 249 33.05 10.66 16.80
N GLN A 250 34.03 10.41 17.66
CA GLN A 250 34.03 9.25 18.52
C GLN A 250 32.88 9.32 19.54
N LEU A 251 31.97 8.37 19.47
CA LEU A 251 30.88 8.27 20.44
C LEU A 251 31.38 7.66 21.75
N VAL A 252 30.71 8.06 22.83
CA VAL A 252 30.92 7.48 24.15
C VAL A 252 29.60 6.98 24.72
N ASN A 253 29.65 5.88 25.48
CA ASN A 253 28.49 5.37 26.21
C ASN A 253 28.34 6.09 27.58
N ASP A 254 27.34 5.70 28.36
CA ASP A 254 27.04 6.28 29.69
C ASP A 254 28.19 6.12 30.69
N LYS A 255 29.16 5.23 30.41
CA LYS A 255 30.34 4.99 31.23
C LYS A 255 31.56 5.76 30.72
N GLY A 256 31.43 6.53 29.64
CA GLY A 256 32.54 7.25 29.02
C GLY A 256 33.45 6.35 28.16
N GLU A 257 33.03 5.14 27.87
CA GLU A 257 33.78 4.21 26.99
C GLU A 257 33.46 4.50 25.52
N ASN A 258 34.48 4.42 24.67
CA ASN A 258 34.30 4.62 23.24
C ASN A 258 33.45 3.50 22.62
N ILE A 259 32.47 3.91 21.81
CA ILE A 259 31.59 2.99 21.06
C ILE A 259 31.46 3.50 19.62
N ASP A 260 31.22 2.59 18.68
CA ASP A 260 31.02 2.94 17.28
C ASP A 260 29.54 3.16 16.96
N HIS A 261 28.65 2.43 17.65
CA HIS A 261 27.22 2.45 17.39
C HIS A 261 26.39 2.44 18.66
N VAL A 262 25.22 3.05 18.59
CA VAL A 262 24.14 2.84 19.54
C VAL A 262 23.07 1.99 18.83
N ILE A 263 22.62 0.90 19.46
CA ILE A 263 21.71 -0.05 18.82
C ILE A 263 20.31 0.14 19.37
N LEU A 264 19.36 0.42 18.44
CA LEU A 264 17.94 0.36 18.71
C LEU A 264 17.40 -0.97 18.18
N THR A 265 16.78 -1.75 19.04
CA THR A 265 16.17 -3.04 18.69
C THR A 265 14.66 -2.88 18.57
N VAL A 266 14.09 -3.27 17.46
CA VAL A 266 12.64 -3.34 17.28
C VAL A 266 12.23 -4.80 17.18
N LYS A 267 11.34 -5.24 18.07
CA LYS A 267 10.79 -6.59 18.07
C LYS A 267 9.33 -6.55 17.65
N GLN A 268 9.00 -7.31 16.62
CA GLN A 268 7.62 -7.47 16.19
C GLN A 268 7.11 -8.84 16.57
N LYS A 269 5.97 -8.89 17.27
CA LYS A 269 5.35 -10.14 17.71
C LYS A 269 5.15 -11.12 16.56
N ALA A 270 5.20 -12.40 16.87
CA ALA A 270 4.91 -13.48 15.92
C ALA A 270 3.45 -13.46 15.49
N ALA A 271 3.18 -13.83 14.23
CA ALA A 271 1.85 -14.14 13.78
C ALA A 271 1.39 -15.51 14.30
N MET A 272 0.08 -15.78 14.25
CA MET A 272 -0.41 -17.13 14.53
C MET A 272 -0.01 -18.08 13.40
N LYS A 273 0.39 -19.29 13.72
CA LYS A 273 0.60 -20.34 12.71
C LYS A 273 -0.76 -20.82 12.20
N ILE A 274 -0.92 -20.81 10.88
CA ILE A 274 -2.13 -21.29 10.21
C ILE A 274 -1.82 -22.66 9.59
N GLU A 275 -2.51 -23.69 10.07
CA GLU A 275 -2.31 -25.05 9.60
C GLU A 275 -3.02 -25.32 8.26
N ASP A 276 -2.47 -26.23 7.44
CA ASP A 276 -3.08 -26.61 6.16
C ASP A 276 -4.22 -27.62 6.33
N ASN A 277 -5.32 -27.14 6.90
CA ASN A 277 -6.53 -27.91 7.11
C ASN A 277 -7.75 -26.99 7.18
N ARG A 278 -8.95 -27.56 7.37
CA ARG A 278 -10.20 -26.77 7.46
C ARG A 278 -10.18 -25.71 8.56
N ALA A 279 -9.56 -26.00 9.70
CA ALA A 279 -9.45 -25.02 10.79
C ALA A 279 -8.53 -23.85 10.40
N GLY A 280 -7.46 -24.16 9.64
CA GLY A 280 -6.59 -23.12 9.08
C GLY A 280 -7.30 -22.25 8.05
N ASP A 281 -8.14 -22.81 7.17
CA ASP A 281 -8.98 -22.03 6.26
C ASP A 281 -9.89 -21.06 7.04
N SER A 282 -10.53 -21.58 8.10
CA SER A 282 -11.39 -20.79 8.99
C SER A 282 -10.61 -19.62 9.59
N LEU A 283 -9.43 -19.90 10.16
CA LEU A 283 -8.58 -18.87 10.77
C LEU A 283 -8.10 -17.86 9.72
N ALA A 284 -7.73 -18.30 8.52
CA ALA A 284 -7.33 -17.40 7.44
C ALA A 284 -8.45 -16.41 7.09
N ILE A 285 -9.70 -16.89 6.94
CA ILE A 285 -10.85 -16.02 6.66
C ILE A 285 -11.11 -15.04 7.81
N VAL A 286 -11.03 -15.49 9.07
CA VAL A 286 -11.18 -14.60 10.24
C VAL A 286 -10.13 -13.48 10.19
N LEU A 287 -8.85 -13.81 9.95
CA LEU A 287 -7.79 -12.81 9.88
C LEU A 287 -7.96 -11.85 8.70
N ILE A 288 -8.36 -12.36 7.52
CA ILE A 288 -8.69 -11.49 6.38
C ILE A 288 -9.84 -10.56 6.74
N ASN A 289 -10.90 -11.09 7.33
CA ASN A 289 -12.10 -10.34 7.71
C ASN A 289 -11.78 -9.19 8.67
N GLU A 290 -10.91 -9.42 9.65
CA GLU A 290 -10.41 -8.37 10.56
C GLU A 290 -9.60 -7.28 9.82
N LYS A 291 -8.78 -7.70 8.85
CA LYS A 291 -7.91 -6.77 8.09
C LYS A 291 -8.66 -5.91 7.10
N VAL A 292 -9.68 -6.46 6.46
CA VAL A 292 -10.40 -5.76 5.38
C VAL A 292 -11.49 -4.81 5.87
N ARG A 293 -11.86 -4.81 7.13
CA ARG A 293 -12.83 -3.89 7.75
C ARG A 293 -14.10 -3.71 6.91
N SER A 294 -14.73 -4.81 6.55
CA SER A 294 -15.98 -4.76 5.80
C SER A 294 -17.08 -4.05 6.61
N MET A 295 -17.94 -3.28 5.93
CA MET A 295 -19.20 -2.79 6.54
C MET A 295 -20.16 -3.95 6.84
N TYR A 296 -20.01 -5.05 6.11
CA TYR A 296 -20.73 -6.31 6.32
C TYR A 296 -19.73 -7.43 6.47
N PRO A 297 -19.08 -7.56 7.64
CA PRO A 297 -18.09 -8.60 7.86
C PRO A 297 -18.76 -9.97 7.76
N ILE A 298 -17.97 -10.95 7.33
CA ILE A 298 -18.41 -12.34 7.36
C ILE A 298 -18.68 -12.70 8.83
N GLU A 299 -19.92 -13.05 9.15
CA GLU A 299 -20.27 -13.52 10.48
C GLU A 299 -19.70 -14.93 10.70
N THR A 300 -18.66 -15.01 11.50
CA THR A 300 -17.99 -16.28 11.82
C THR A 300 -18.71 -16.97 12.98
N SER A 301 -19.44 -18.00 12.64
CA SER A 301 -20.07 -18.90 13.59
C SER A 301 -19.25 -20.19 13.77
N GLU A 302 -19.68 -21.09 14.66
CA GLU A 302 -19.00 -22.38 14.89
C GLU A 302 -18.91 -23.25 13.61
N ASN A 303 -19.88 -23.13 12.69
CA ASN A 303 -19.90 -23.90 11.46
C ASN A 303 -19.69 -23.01 10.23
N MET A 304 -18.52 -23.13 9.62
CA MET A 304 -18.12 -22.38 8.43
C MET A 304 -19.07 -22.55 7.23
N ARG A 305 -19.87 -23.64 7.17
CA ARG A 305 -20.91 -23.81 6.15
C ARG A 305 -22.02 -22.76 6.22
N ASN A 306 -22.18 -22.13 7.38
CA ASN A 306 -23.21 -21.10 7.60
C ASN A 306 -22.67 -19.68 7.39
N TRP A 307 -21.40 -19.53 7.04
CA TRP A 307 -20.79 -18.20 6.85
C TRP A 307 -21.26 -17.58 5.54
N THR A 308 -21.90 -16.43 5.62
CA THR A 308 -22.35 -15.71 4.44
C THR A 308 -21.14 -15.30 3.58
N GLY A 309 -21.20 -15.59 2.29
CA GLY A 309 -20.11 -15.28 1.36
C GLY A 309 -18.98 -16.33 1.33
N VAL A 310 -19.14 -17.45 2.04
CA VAL A 310 -18.20 -18.57 2.01
C VAL A 310 -18.91 -19.82 1.51
N THR A 311 -18.30 -20.55 0.58
CA THR A 311 -18.73 -21.88 0.17
C THR A 311 -17.60 -22.88 0.33
N LEU A 312 -17.94 -24.11 0.60
CA LEU A 312 -16.99 -25.20 0.77
C LEU A 312 -17.11 -26.19 -0.39
N TRP A 313 -16.04 -26.91 -0.64
CA TRP A 313 -16.09 -28.09 -1.49
C TRP A 313 -16.90 -29.19 -0.80
N GLU A 314 -17.84 -29.77 -1.51
CA GLU A 314 -18.70 -30.84 -1.03
C GLU A 314 -18.33 -32.19 -1.70
N GLU A 315 -18.73 -33.28 -1.07
CA GLU A 315 -18.53 -34.64 -1.64
C GLU A 315 -19.25 -34.85 -2.96
N THR A 316 -20.26 -34.03 -3.23
CA THR A 316 -21.07 -34.05 -4.46
C THR A 316 -20.48 -33.24 -5.60
N ASP A 317 -19.38 -32.55 -5.38
CA ASP A 317 -18.70 -31.76 -6.41
C ASP A 317 -17.79 -32.67 -7.23
N ASP A 318 -18.22 -33.03 -8.44
CA ASP A 318 -17.51 -33.97 -9.34
C ASP A 318 -16.10 -33.46 -9.73
N ASP A 319 -15.85 -32.15 -9.65
CA ASP A 319 -14.60 -31.48 -9.99
C ASP A 319 -13.76 -31.07 -8.77
N ALA A 320 -14.14 -31.54 -7.57
CA ALA A 320 -13.39 -31.22 -6.35
C ALA A 320 -11.95 -31.77 -6.44
N PRO A 321 -10.94 -30.93 -6.20
CA PRO A 321 -9.56 -31.40 -6.13
C PRO A 321 -9.37 -32.45 -5.00
N GLU A 322 -8.39 -33.29 -5.13
CA GLU A 322 -8.05 -34.27 -4.07
C GLU A 322 -7.70 -33.55 -2.77
N GLY A 323 -8.37 -33.90 -1.69
CA GLY A 323 -8.21 -33.28 -0.38
C GLY A 323 -8.95 -31.96 -0.17
N ALA A 324 -9.73 -31.51 -1.16
CA ALA A 324 -10.47 -30.25 -1.10
C ALA A 324 -11.78 -30.34 -0.32
N VAL A 325 -12.40 -31.51 -0.23
CA VAL A 325 -13.70 -31.67 0.45
C VAL A 325 -13.68 -31.11 1.87
N GLY A 326 -14.63 -30.21 2.15
CA GLY A 326 -14.71 -29.47 3.43
C GLY A 326 -13.79 -28.26 3.54
N ARG A 327 -12.91 -28.02 2.55
CA ARG A 327 -12.06 -26.81 2.46
C ARG A 327 -12.83 -25.69 1.74
N VAL A 328 -12.34 -24.48 1.86
CA VAL A 328 -12.98 -23.31 1.23
C VAL A 328 -12.87 -23.36 -0.29
N ARG A 329 -14.04 -23.33 -0.97
CA ARG A 329 -14.17 -23.25 -2.42
C ARG A 329 -14.26 -21.82 -2.90
N SER A 330 -15.08 -21.00 -2.25
CA SER A 330 -15.19 -19.58 -2.59
C SER A 330 -15.30 -18.70 -1.36
N VAL A 331 -14.81 -17.48 -1.48
CA VAL A 331 -15.01 -16.44 -0.46
C VAL A 331 -15.18 -15.08 -1.12
N ALA A 332 -16.15 -14.32 -0.62
CA ALA A 332 -16.45 -12.97 -1.09
C ALA A 332 -16.49 -11.98 0.08
N PHE A 333 -15.61 -10.98 0.02
CA PHE A 333 -15.60 -9.85 0.91
C PHE A 333 -16.15 -8.63 0.18
N SER A 334 -17.26 -8.10 0.64
CA SER A 334 -17.92 -6.94 0.05
C SER A 334 -17.89 -5.74 0.97
N MET A 335 -18.00 -4.56 0.40
CA MET A 335 -18.02 -3.30 1.14
C MET A 335 -16.83 -3.15 2.10
N VAL A 336 -15.66 -3.59 1.65
CA VAL A 336 -14.42 -3.57 2.44
C VAL A 336 -13.67 -2.25 2.29
N ASN A 337 -12.84 -1.95 3.29
CA ASN A 337 -12.12 -0.70 3.38
C ASN A 337 -10.63 -0.94 3.69
N ILE A 338 -9.87 -1.35 2.68
CA ILE A 338 -8.41 -1.42 2.77
C ILE A 338 -7.85 0.00 2.64
N ALA A 339 -6.88 0.35 3.46
CA ALA A 339 -6.29 1.68 3.47
C ALA A 339 -5.46 1.98 2.21
N ASP A 340 -5.31 3.28 1.90
CA ASP A 340 -4.44 3.75 0.82
C ASP A 340 -3.00 3.29 1.06
N GLY A 341 -2.38 2.76 0.01
CA GLY A 341 -1.00 2.27 0.04
C GLY A 341 -0.80 0.87 0.62
N ASP A 342 -1.86 0.24 1.14
CA ASP A 342 -1.76 -1.11 1.70
C ASP A 342 -1.78 -2.21 0.63
N VAL A 343 -1.64 -3.44 1.06
CA VAL A 343 -1.61 -4.63 0.20
C VAL A 343 -2.82 -5.50 0.52
N LEU A 344 -3.37 -6.19 -0.47
CA LEU A 344 -4.41 -7.20 -0.25
C LEU A 344 -3.92 -8.24 0.77
N PRO A 345 -4.82 -8.78 1.61
CA PRO A 345 -4.44 -9.69 2.68
C PRO A 345 -3.70 -10.93 2.18
N ARG A 346 -2.49 -11.13 2.65
CA ARG A 346 -1.61 -12.24 2.24
C ARG A 346 -2.04 -13.58 2.81
N GLU A 347 -2.94 -13.59 3.80
CA GLU A 347 -3.53 -14.78 4.39
C GLU A 347 -4.34 -15.59 3.37
N VAL A 348 -4.72 -15.00 2.25
CA VAL A 348 -5.37 -15.70 1.13
C VAL A 348 -4.56 -16.94 0.68
N ARG A 349 -3.25 -16.96 0.86
CA ARG A 349 -2.37 -18.10 0.53
C ARG A 349 -2.72 -19.41 1.24
N TYR A 350 -3.37 -19.32 2.39
CA TYR A 350 -3.77 -20.50 3.16
C TYR A 350 -5.03 -21.16 2.62
N LEU A 351 -5.80 -20.43 1.79
CA LEU A 351 -7.00 -20.94 1.13
C LEU A 351 -6.64 -21.68 -0.15
N LYS A 352 -5.85 -22.75 -0.02
CA LYS A 352 -5.19 -23.44 -1.15
C LYS A 352 -6.14 -23.96 -2.23
N TYR A 353 -7.34 -24.37 -1.84
CA TYR A 353 -8.33 -24.96 -2.75
C TYR A 353 -9.36 -23.95 -3.27
N LEU A 354 -9.05 -22.66 -3.14
CA LEU A 354 -9.94 -21.59 -3.54
C LEU A 354 -10.16 -21.58 -5.05
N GLU A 355 -11.42 -21.71 -5.47
CA GLU A 355 -11.86 -21.62 -6.86
C GLU A 355 -12.29 -20.20 -7.22
N SER A 356 -12.89 -19.46 -6.25
CA SER A 356 -13.36 -18.11 -6.48
C SER A 356 -12.99 -17.20 -5.30
N PHE A 357 -12.35 -16.08 -5.63
CA PHE A 357 -12.03 -15.02 -4.68
C PHE A 357 -12.61 -13.69 -5.14
N SER A 358 -13.38 -13.05 -4.27
CA SER A 358 -13.93 -11.74 -4.55
C SER A 358 -13.66 -10.78 -3.40
N ILE A 359 -13.13 -9.61 -3.73
CA ILE A 359 -12.93 -8.53 -2.79
C ILE A 359 -13.27 -7.19 -3.48
N ALA A 360 -14.25 -6.46 -2.91
CA ALA A 360 -14.75 -5.24 -3.50
C ALA A 360 -14.84 -4.11 -2.45
N SER A 361 -14.34 -2.94 -2.82
CA SER A 361 -14.44 -1.73 -1.97
C SER A 361 -15.88 -1.24 -1.83
N ASN A 362 -16.14 -0.53 -0.75
CA ASN A 362 -17.40 0.15 -0.50
C ASN A 362 -17.53 1.49 -1.22
N ASP A 363 -16.45 2.02 -1.77
CA ASP A 363 -16.40 3.34 -2.40
C ASP A 363 -15.65 3.31 -3.72
N ASN A 364 -16.43 3.36 -4.81
CA ASN A 364 -15.88 3.42 -6.16
C ASN A 364 -15.34 4.82 -6.53
N SER A 365 -15.61 5.84 -5.71
CA SER A 365 -15.16 7.22 -5.97
C SER A 365 -13.77 7.50 -5.39
N GLN A 366 -13.37 6.74 -4.37
CA GLN A 366 -12.06 6.90 -3.77
C GLN A 366 -11.02 6.05 -4.47
N ILE A 367 -9.97 6.71 -4.91
CA ILE A 367 -8.83 6.05 -5.53
C ILE A 367 -7.82 5.77 -4.44
N ARG A 368 -7.50 4.50 -4.28
CA ARG A 368 -6.52 3.99 -3.31
C ARG A 368 -5.42 3.28 -4.06
N ASN A 369 -4.19 3.44 -3.63
CA ASN A 369 -3.05 2.75 -4.24
C ASN A 369 -2.82 1.39 -3.56
N VAL A 370 -3.87 0.60 -3.42
CA VAL A 370 -3.75 -0.76 -2.88
C VAL A 370 -3.01 -1.63 -3.88
N LYS A 371 -2.12 -2.47 -3.41
CA LYS A 371 -1.36 -3.41 -4.22
C LYS A 371 -1.94 -4.82 -4.11
N MET A 372 -1.88 -5.55 -5.21
CA MET A 372 -2.17 -6.97 -5.19
C MET A 372 -1.00 -7.72 -4.51
N CYS A 373 -1.31 -8.69 -3.66
CA CYS A 373 -0.28 -9.52 -3.03
C CYS A 373 0.13 -10.67 -3.96
N ASP A 374 1.40 -11.05 -3.88
CA ASP A 374 1.96 -12.15 -4.66
C ASP A 374 1.33 -13.51 -4.33
N GLU A 375 0.91 -13.67 -3.09
CA GLU A 375 0.33 -14.91 -2.57
C GLU A 375 -0.99 -15.27 -3.25
N LEU A 376 -1.79 -14.26 -3.61
CA LEU A 376 -3.02 -14.46 -4.39
C LEU A 376 -2.71 -15.09 -5.76
N CYS A 377 -1.59 -14.70 -6.36
CA CYS A 377 -1.17 -15.18 -7.68
C CYS A 377 -0.67 -16.63 -7.69
N ASN A 378 -0.51 -17.25 -6.52
CA ASN A 378 -0.07 -18.64 -6.37
C ASN A 378 -1.22 -19.63 -6.09
N LEU A 379 -2.46 -19.18 -6.15
CA LEU A 379 -3.65 -20.03 -5.94
C LEU A 379 -3.93 -20.89 -7.18
N GLU A 380 -3.52 -22.14 -7.13
CA GLU A 380 -3.52 -23.04 -8.28
C GLU A 380 -4.93 -23.33 -8.84
N TYR A 381 -5.95 -23.41 -7.99
CA TYR A 381 -7.32 -23.79 -8.37
C TYR A 381 -8.19 -22.60 -8.74
N LEU A 382 -7.67 -21.38 -8.67
CA LEU A 382 -8.46 -20.16 -8.86
C LEU A 382 -8.97 -20.03 -10.30
N LYS A 383 -10.30 -20.07 -10.47
CA LYS A 383 -11.01 -19.89 -11.74
C LYS A 383 -11.65 -18.50 -11.85
N SER A 384 -12.03 -17.89 -10.73
CA SER A 384 -12.69 -16.58 -10.71
C SER A 384 -12.00 -15.64 -9.71
N LEU A 385 -11.58 -14.49 -10.22
CA LEU A 385 -10.95 -13.42 -9.41
C LEU A 385 -11.64 -12.10 -9.64
N THR A 386 -12.13 -11.50 -8.56
CA THR A 386 -12.65 -10.12 -8.53
C THR A 386 -11.86 -9.30 -7.54
N VAL A 387 -11.18 -8.26 -8.03
CA VAL A 387 -10.49 -7.24 -7.21
C VAL A 387 -10.94 -5.87 -7.69
N LYS A 388 -11.94 -5.30 -7.01
CA LYS A 388 -12.70 -4.19 -7.52
C LYS A 388 -12.59 -2.93 -6.66
N ALA A 389 -12.25 -1.80 -7.30
CA ALA A 389 -12.25 -0.48 -6.69
C ALA A 389 -11.17 -0.26 -5.60
N TYR A 390 -9.95 -0.75 -5.85
CA TYR A 390 -8.80 -0.55 -4.95
C TYR A 390 -7.71 0.36 -5.51
N GLY A 391 -7.88 0.86 -6.74
CA GLY A 391 -6.90 1.72 -7.39
C GLY A 391 -5.64 0.99 -7.82
N LEU A 392 -5.74 -0.30 -8.13
CA LEU A 392 -4.64 -1.07 -8.72
C LEU A 392 -4.15 -0.38 -9.99
N GLN A 393 -2.84 -0.19 -10.11
CA GLN A 393 -2.19 0.42 -11.28
C GLN A 393 -1.40 -0.61 -12.08
N GLU A 394 -1.00 -1.69 -11.45
CA GLU A 394 -0.19 -2.76 -12.03
C GLU A 394 -0.58 -4.12 -11.46
N LEU A 395 -0.22 -5.16 -12.17
CA LEU A 395 -0.35 -6.54 -11.73
C LEU A 395 1.01 -7.08 -11.33
N PRO A 396 1.10 -7.95 -10.31
CA PRO A 396 2.35 -8.62 -9.96
C PRO A 396 2.90 -9.44 -11.13
N GLU A 397 4.21 -9.58 -11.19
CA GLU A 397 4.88 -10.33 -12.28
C GLU A 397 4.44 -11.81 -12.33
N ASN A 398 4.12 -12.40 -11.16
CA ASN A 398 3.64 -13.76 -11.02
C ASN A 398 2.14 -13.92 -11.28
N PHE A 399 1.39 -12.85 -11.59
CA PHE A 399 -0.04 -12.92 -11.92
C PHE A 399 -0.35 -13.93 -13.06
N LYS A 400 0.57 -14.05 -14.02
CA LYS A 400 0.50 -15.04 -15.12
C LYS A 400 0.50 -16.51 -14.67
N ASN A 401 0.74 -16.79 -13.37
CA ASN A 401 0.68 -18.16 -12.83
C ASN A 401 -0.74 -18.69 -12.66
N LEU A 402 -1.74 -17.82 -12.63
CA LEU A 402 -3.17 -18.18 -12.50
C LEU A 402 -3.73 -18.81 -13.79
N LYS A 403 -3.17 -19.94 -14.20
CA LYS A 403 -3.46 -20.61 -15.49
C LYS A 403 -4.89 -21.14 -15.62
N ASN A 404 -5.57 -21.34 -14.50
CA ASN A 404 -6.94 -21.84 -14.46
C ASN A 404 -8.00 -20.74 -14.47
N LEU A 405 -7.58 -19.46 -14.51
CA LEU A 405 -8.47 -18.31 -14.43
C LEU A 405 -9.39 -18.27 -15.68
N GLU A 406 -10.69 -18.24 -15.41
CA GLU A 406 -11.77 -18.17 -16.41
C GLU A 406 -12.47 -16.80 -16.36
N VAL A 407 -12.57 -16.20 -15.19
CA VAL A 407 -13.24 -14.91 -14.94
C VAL A 407 -12.30 -13.98 -14.21
N LEU A 408 -12.08 -12.79 -14.77
CA LEU A 408 -11.28 -11.73 -14.16
C LEU A 408 -12.05 -10.42 -14.15
N ASP A 409 -12.34 -9.91 -12.95
CA ASP A 409 -12.94 -8.59 -12.77
C ASP A 409 -11.95 -7.67 -12.04
N LEU A 410 -11.39 -6.72 -12.77
CA LEU A 410 -10.51 -5.66 -12.29
C LEU A 410 -11.17 -4.28 -12.42
N SER A 411 -12.49 -4.23 -12.39
CA SER A 411 -13.25 -2.99 -12.59
C SER A 411 -12.97 -1.95 -11.51
N PHE A 412 -13.11 -0.68 -11.85
CA PHE A 412 -12.91 0.49 -10.99
C PHE A 412 -11.50 0.62 -10.37
N ASN A 413 -10.51 0.06 -11.02
CA ASN A 413 -9.11 0.27 -10.66
C ASN A 413 -8.48 1.44 -11.44
N CYS A 414 -7.17 1.51 -11.53
CA CYS A 414 -6.43 2.65 -12.07
C CYS A 414 -5.42 2.26 -13.17
N PHE A 415 -5.73 1.22 -13.92
CA PHE A 415 -4.91 0.86 -15.07
C PHE A 415 -4.99 1.93 -16.16
N THR A 416 -3.85 2.28 -16.76
CA THR A 416 -3.73 3.40 -17.68
C THR A 416 -3.27 3.01 -19.07
N SER A 417 -2.94 1.75 -19.30
CA SER A 417 -2.46 1.26 -20.58
C SER A 417 -2.97 -0.15 -20.82
N LEU A 418 -3.63 -0.32 -21.95
CA LEU A 418 -4.09 -1.62 -22.40
C LEU A 418 -2.91 -2.48 -22.87
N ASP A 419 -1.88 -1.86 -23.49
CA ASP A 419 -0.65 -2.55 -23.88
C ASP A 419 0.04 -3.20 -22.67
N LYS A 420 0.21 -2.46 -21.57
CA LYS A 420 0.79 -3.01 -20.34
C LYS A 420 -0.04 -4.15 -19.76
N LEU A 421 -1.36 -4.01 -19.77
CA LEU A 421 -2.26 -5.07 -19.30
C LEU A 421 -2.18 -6.32 -20.16
N THR A 422 -2.19 -6.19 -21.48
CA THR A 422 -2.20 -7.34 -22.42
C THR A 422 -0.87 -8.07 -22.48
N GLN A 423 0.23 -7.46 -22.07
CA GLN A 423 1.49 -8.18 -21.83
C GLN A 423 1.33 -9.28 -20.77
N THR A 424 0.49 -9.06 -19.79
CA THR A 424 0.17 -10.04 -18.74
C THR A 424 -1.12 -10.79 -19.07
N ILE A 425 -2.21 -10.06 -19.39
CA ILE A 425 -3.55 -10.64 -19.64
C ILE A 425 -3.69 -10.95 -21.13
N ASN A 426 -3.37 -12.16 -21.50
CA ASN A 426 -3.45 -12.64 -22.88
C ASN A 426 -3.77 -14.14 -22.93
N LYS A 427 -4.14 -14.64 -24.10
CA LYS A 427 -4.52 -16.04 -24.30
C LYS A 427 -3.42 -17.02 -23.91
N THR A 428 -2.17 -16.70 -24.10
CA THR A 428 -1.03 -17.56 -23.75
C THR A 428 -0.91 -17.75 -22.24
N ASN A 429 -1.08 -16.66 -21.50
CA ASN A 429 -1.01 -16.70 -20.05
C ASN A 429 -2.29 -17.27 -19.42
N PHE A 430 -3.46 -16.99 -20.02
CA PHE A 430 -4.76 -17.38 -19.48
C PHE A 430 -5.58 -18.15 -20.52
N PRO A 431 -5.19 -19.39 -20.84
CA PRO A 431 -5.82 -20.17 -21.92
C PRO A 431 -7.29 -20.52 -21.67
N LYS A 432 -7.75 -20.43 -20.41
CA LYS A 432 -9.12 -20.74 -19.99
C LYS A 432 -10.00 -19.50 -19.80
N MET A 433 -9.45 -18.30 -19.98
CA MET A 433 -10.18 -17.04 -19.79
C MET A 433 -11.40 -16.95 -20.70
N ARG A 434 -12.53 -16.61 -20.12
CA ARG A 434 -13.83 -16.44 -20.79
C ARG A 434 -14.42 -15.08 -20.56
N LYS A 435 -14.17 -14.46 -19.39
CA LYS A 435 -14.76 -13.16 -19.05
C LYS A 435 -13.70 -12.22 -18.51
N LEU A 436 -13.58 -11.05 -19.12
CA LEU A 436 -12.65 -9.99 -18.72
C LEU A 436 -13.42 -8.68 -18.52
N HIS A 437 -13.47 -8.22 -17.28
CA HIS A 437 -14.15 -7.01 -16.89
C HIS A 437 -13.12 -5.97 -16.44
N LEU A 438 -13.00 -4.88 -17.19
CA LEU A 438 -12.11 -3.77 -16.94
C LEU A 438 -12.87 -2.44 -16.83
N TYR A 439 -14.14 -2.49 -16.53
CA TYR A 439 -15.04 -1.35 -16.45
C TYR A 439 -14.56 -0.28 -15.47
N GLY A 440 -14.68 1.00 -15.86
CA GLY A 440 -14.53 2.14 -14.94
C GLY A 440 -13.10 2.40 -14.46
N GLN A 441 -12.09 2.24 -15.31
CA GLN A 441 -10.71 2.54 -14.92
C GLN A 441 -10.50 4.02 -14.66
N ARG A 442 -9.72 4.35 -13.61
CA ARG A 442 -9.44 5.73 -13.17
C ARG A 442 -7.96 5.89 -12.84
N ARG A 443 -7.46 7.13 -12.87
CA ARG A 443 -6.08 7.45 -12.45
C ARG A 443 -6.08 8.42 -11.27
N ASN A 444 -5.28 8.12 -10.29
CA ASN A 444 -5.16 8.93 -9.09
C ASN A 444 -4.07 10.03 -9.21
N ASP A 445 -2.99 9.73 -9.90
CA ASP A 445 -1.78 10.54 -9.98
C ASP A 445 -1.89 11.77 -10.89
N VAL A 446 -2.93 11.84 -11.72
CA VAL A 446 -3.10 12.88 -12.74
C VAL A 446 -4.07 13.99 -12.32
N ILE A 447 -4.76 13.86 -11.17
CA ILE A 447 -5.76 14.87 -10.73
C ILE A 447 -5.13 16.25 -10.60
N THR A 448 -3.93 16.37 -10.06
CA THR A 448 -3.25 17.65 -9.84
C THR A 448 -2.78 18.32 -11.12
N ASP A 449 -2.32 17.55 -12.10
CA ASP A 449 -1.81 18.08 -13.36
C ASP A 449 -2.95 18.40 -14.33
N LEU A 450 -4.03 17.63 -14.31
CA LEU A 450 -5.23 17.89 -15.14
C LEU A 450 -6.08 19.04 -14.61
N GLU A 451 -6.15 19.27 -13.32
CA GLU A 451 -6.82 20.46 -12.77
C GLU A 451 -6.15 21.76 -13.22
N ALA A 452 -4.85 21.73 -13.45
CA ALA A 452 -4.08 22.88 -13.88
C ALA A 452 -4.16 23.15 -15.40
N SER A 453 -4.30 22.11 -16.24
CA SER A 453 -4.09 22.23 -17.69
C SER A 453 -5.35 22.00 -18.54
N SER A 454 -6.44 21.47 -18.02
CA SER A 454 -7.48 20.90 -18.87
C SER A 454 -8.93 21.21 -18.52
N LYS A 455 -9.20 22.26 -17.77
CA LYS A 455 -10.60 22.71 -17.59
C LYS A 455 -11.36 22.91 -18.90
N ASP A 456 -10.63 23.08 -20.00
CA ASP A 456 -11.21 23.35 -21.30
C ASP A 456 -11.24 22.16 -22.27
N ASN A 457 -10.41 21.12 -22.06
CA ASN A 457 -10.27 20.02 -23.01
C ASN A 457 -10.91 18.71 -22.56
N TYR A 458 -11.00 18.44 -21.26
CA TYR A 458 -11.70 17.28 -20.73
C TYR A 458 -12.86 17.78 -19.88
N GLN A 459 -14.01 17.92 -20.46
CA GLN A 459 -15.21 18.44 -19.79
C GLN A 459 -15.77 17.51 -18.72
N TYR A 460 -14.97 16.61 -18.22
CA TYR A 460 -15.40 15.69 -17.21
C TYR A 460 -14.85 16.05 -15.85
N ASN A 461 -15.54 16.93 -15.16
CA ASN A 461 -15.58 17.16 -13.70
C ASN A 461 -14.37 16.64 -12.88
N GLY A 462 -13.12 16.82 -13.34
CA GLY A 462 -11.94 16.47 -12.57
C GLY A 462 -11.73 14.97 -12.34
N TYR A 463 -12.36 14.09 -13.12
CA TYR A 463 -12.08 12.66 -13.04
C TYR A 463 -10.81 12.33 -13.81
N PRO A 464 -9.85 11.66 -13.16
CA PRO A 464 -8.62 11.24 -13.81
C PRO A 464 -8.92 10.23 -14.93
N LEU A 465 -8.14 10.31 -15.99
CA LEU A 465 -8.19 9.38 -17.10
C LEU A 465 -7.78 7.98 -16.65
N GLY A 466 -8.53 6.98 -17.07
CA GLY A 466 -8.25 5.57 -16.86
C GLY A 466 -7.43 4.94 -17.96
N LEU A 467 -7.89 3.81 -18.48
CA LEU A 467 -7.32 3.21 -19.69
C LEU A 467 -7.44 4.22 -20.82
N HIS A 468 -6.28 4.71 -21.25
CA HIS A 468 -6.21 5.72 -22.30
C HIS A 468 -5.49 5.11 -23.50
N PHE A 469 -6.19 4.98 -24.61
CA PHE A 469 -5.54 4.63 -25.86
C PHE A 469 -6.07 5.48 -27.02
N LYS A 470 -5.18 5.83 -27.91
CA LYS A 470 -5.50 6.52 -29.16
C LYS A 470 -5.33 5.56 -30.34
N MET A 471 -6.37 5.48 -31.15
CA MET A 471 -6.37 4.62 -32.34
C MET A 471 -5.84 5.35 -33.58
N HIS A 472 -5.48 6.64 -33.45
CA HIS A 472 -4.93 7.43 -34.55
C HIS A 472 -3.41 7.29 -34.58
N GLY A 473 -2.87 6.83 -35.66
CA GLY A 473 -1.46 6.61 -35.88
C GLY A 473 -0.58 7.85 -35.98
N SER A 474 -0.76 8.85 -35.11
CA SER A 474 -0.01 10.10 -35.14
C SER A 474 1.18 10.16 -34.18
N GLY A 475 1.35 9.17 -33.30
CA GLY A 475 2.43 9.15 -32.31
C GLY A 475 3.11 7.79 -32.20
N PRO A 476 4.32 7.74 -31.63
CA PRO A 476 5.10 6.52 -31.51
C PRO A 476 4.47 5.46 -30.57
N ASP A 477 3.55 5.87 -29.70
CA ASP A 477 2.91 4.98 -28.71
C ASP A 477 1.52 4.48 -29.14
N ASP A 478 0.87 5.11 -30.10
CA ASP A 478 -0.45 4.76 -30.60
C ASP A 478 -0.55 3.33 -31.16
N PRO A 479 0.43 2.79 -31.93
CA PRO A 479 0.36 1.43 -32.45
C PRO A 479 0.31 0.36 -31.35
N LYS A 480 0.88 0.59 -30.19
CA LYS A 480 0.93 -0.39 -29.11
C LYS A 480 -0.45 -0.61 -28.49
N GLU A 481 -1.13 0.49 -28.16
CA GLU A 481 -2.48 0.44 -27.57
C GLU A 481 -3.47 -0.13 -28.57
N THR A 482 -3.39 0.25 -29.85
CA THR A 482 -4.20 -0.32 -30.93
C THR A 482 -3.96 -1.83 -31.06
N ASN A 483 -2.72 -2.28 -31.06
CA ASN A 483 -2.37 -3.69 -31.17
C ASN A 483 -2.84 -4.48 -29.96
N ALA A 484 -2.78 -3.93 -28.77
CA ALA A 484 -3.30 -4.52 -27.55
C ALA A 484 -4.81 -4.73 -27.63
N PHE A 485 -5.55 -3.75 -28.14
CA PHE A 485 -6.97 -3.88 -28.35
C PHE A 485 -7.31 -4.93 -29.41
N LEU A 486 -6.63 -4.92 -30.56
CA LEU A 486 -6.75 -5.94 -31.58
C LEU A 486 -6.49 -7.34 -31.03
N GLN A 487 -5.50 -7.50 -30.15
CA GLN A 487 -5.20 -8.77 -29.49
C GLN A 487 -6.39 -9.28 -28.66
N LEU A 488 -7.05 -8.39 -27.91
CA LEU A 488 -8.27 -8.75 -27.15
C LEU A 488 -9.40 -9.13 -28.10
N LEU A 489 -9.60 -8.38 -29.19
CA LEU A 489 -10.67 -8.63 -30.17
C LEU A 489 -10.48 -9.95 -30.96
N THR A 490 -9.24 -10.44 -31.09
CA THR A 490 -8.97 -11.75 -31.72
C THR A 490 -9.04 -12.93 -30.75
N TRP A 491 -9.36 -12.67 -29.48
CA TRP A 491 -9.44 -13.71 -28.45
C TRP A 491 -10.83 -14.40 -28.47
N GLU A 492 -10.99 -15.37 -29.34
CA GLU A 492 -12.27 -15.98 -29.70
C GLU A 492 -13.00 -16.72 -28.57
N GLU A 493 -12.30 -17.08 -27.48
CA GLU A 493 -12.87 -17.75 -26.32
C GLU A 493 -13.58 -16.81 -25.34
N LEU A 494 -13.39 -15.49 -25.49
CA LEU A 494 -14.06 -14.52 -24.61
C LEU A 494 -15.56 -14.51 -24.84
N GLU A 495 -16.30 -14.66 -23.75
CA GLU A 495 -17.76 -14.54 -23.66
C GLU A 495 -18.21 -13.17 -23.17
N ALA A 496 -17.30 -12.48 -22.45
CA ALA A 496 -17.50 -11.12 -22.02
C ALA A 496 -16.18 -10.31 -22.13
N LEU A 497 -16.26 -9.11 -22.68
CA LEU A 497 -15.21 -8.10 -22.70
C LEU A 497 -15.83 -6.75 -22.40
N GLU A 498 -15.57 -6.21 -21.20
CA GLU A 498 -16.17 -4.95 -20.77
C GLU A 498 -15.08 -3.89 -20.55
N LEU A 499 -15.13 -2.84 -21.36
CA LEU A 499 -14.20 -1.72 -21.41
C LEU A 499 -14.92 -0.35 -21.31
N SER A 500 -16.11 -0.35 -20.76
CA SER A 500 -16.89 0.89 -20.59
C SER A 500 -16.30 1.78 -19.52
N TYR A 501 -16.50 3.08 -19.67
CA TYR A 501 -16.07 4.07 -18.68
C TYR A 501 -14.55 4.01 -18.37
N CYS A 502 -13.76 3.82 -19.44
CA CYS A 502 -12.30 3.72 -19.36
C CYS A 502 -11.60 4.93 -19.98
N PHE A 503 -12.35 5.95 -20.39
CA PHE A 503 -11.83 7.17 -21.02
C PHE A 503 -10.99 6.90 -22.29
N MET A 504 -11.32 5.81 -22.99
CA MET A 504 -10.65 5.45 -24.23
C MET A 504 -11.05 6.41 -25.34
N GLU A 505 -10.10 6.81 -26.18
CA GLU A 505 -10.33 7.72 -27.29
C GLU A 505 -9.68 7.20 -28.59
N GLY A 506 -10.06 7.82 -29.70
CA GLY A 506 -9.62 7.40 -31.03
C GLY A 506 -10.75 6.73 -31.81
N THR A 507 -10.41 5.95 -32.83
CA THR A 507 -11.36 5.21 -33.67
C THR A 507 -11.32 3.72 -33.38
N LEU A 508 -12.45 3.05 -33.52
CA LEU A 508 -12.47 1.60 -33.45
C LEU A 508 -11.70 0.99 -34.64
N PRO A 509 -11.14 -0.23 -34.48
CA PRO A 509 -10.48 -0.91 -35.59
C PRO A 509 -11.40 -1.12 -36.77
N THR A 510 -10.96 -0.72 -37.94
CA THR A 510 -11.69 -0.95 -39.20
C THR A 510 -11.76 -2.43 -39.54
N ASP A 511 -12.67 -2.80 -40.45
CA ASP A 511 -12.76 -4.19 -40.94
C ASP A 511 -11.42 -4.67 -41.53
N GLU A 512 -10.67 -3.81 -42.22
CA GLU A 512 -9.36 -4.18 -42.79
C GLU A 512 -8.29 -4.40 -41.73
N GLN A 513 -8.29 -3.58 -40.67
CA GLN A 513 -7.40 -3.80 -39.52
C GLN A 513 -7.74 -5.09 -38.78
N MET A 514 -9.03 -5.37 -38.59
CA MET A 514 -9.47 -6.63 -37.98
C MET A 514 -9.11 -7.85 -38.83
N LYS A 515 -9.30 -7.79 -40.13
CA LYS A 515 -8.92 -8.85 -41.06
C LYS A 515 -7.41 -9.13 -40.99
N THR A 516 -6.61 -8.09 -40.95
CA THR A 516 -5.16 -8.20 -40.78
C THR A 516 -4.82 -8.85 -39.45
N ALA A 517 -5.45 -8.44 -38.36
CA ALA A 517 -5.21 -8.96 -37.02
C ALA A 517 -5.64 -10.45 -36.89
N LEU A 518 -6.80 -10.83 -37.45
CA LEU A 518 -7.25 -12.21 -37.44
C LEU A 518 -6.31 -13.13 -38.24
N ASN A 519 -5.82 -12.69 -39.41
CA ASN A 519 -4.83 -13.39 -40.17
C ASN A 519 -3.51 -13.57 -39.40
N ALA A 520 -3.00 -12.50 -38.78
CA ALA A 520 -1.79 -12.55 -37.98
C ALA A 520 -1.93 -13.48 -36.75
N ALA A 521 -3.12 -13.56 -36.19
CA ALA A 521 -3.47 -14.50 -35.11
C ALA A 521 -3.80 -15.92 -35.57
N ASN A 522 -3.73 -16.23 -36.86
CA ASN A 522 -4.14 -17.50 -37.47
C ASN A 522 -5.57 -17.91 -37.11
N LYS A 523 -6.50 -16.94 -37.15
CA LYS A 523 -7.91 -17.14 -36.85
C LYS A 523 -8.76 -17.22 -38.13
N PRO A 524 -9.87 -17.98 -38.12
CA PRO A 524 -10.84 -17.93 -39.20
C PRO A 524 -11.35 -16.51 -39.41
N LEU A 525 -11.35 -16.05 -40.68
CA LEU A 525 -11.83 -14.71 -41.03
C LEU A 525 -13.35 -14.59 -40.92
N HIS A 526 -14.07 -15.63 -41.31
CA HIS A 526 -15.49 -15.59 -41.46
C HIS A 526 -16.16 -16.77 -40.72
N TYR A 527 -17.45 -16.65 -40.50
CA TYR A 527 -18.25 -17.70 -39.87
C TYR A 527 -18.41 -18.91 -40.82
N THR A 528 -18.48 -20.10 -40.24
CA THR A 528 -18.59 -21.38 -40.94
C THR A 528 -19.72 -22.20 -40.35
N GLU A 529 -20.13 -23.28 -41.04
CA GLU A 529 -21.11 -24.25 -40.52
C GLU A 529 -20.71 -24.80 -39.13
N ALA A 530 -19.43 -24.83 -38.84
CA ALA A 530 -18.94 -25.29 -37.53
C ALA A 530 -19.38 -24.37 -36.38
N ASP A 531 -19.61 -23.09 -36.63
CA ASP A 531 -20.08 -22.12 -35.60
C ASP A 531 -21.56 -22.35 -35.28
N PHE A 532 -22.32 -23.02 -36.17
CA PHE A 532 -23.74 -23.30 -36.02
C PHE A 532 -24.05 -24.79 -35.72
N SER A 533 -23.04 -25.59 -35.38
CA SER A 533 -23.21 -27.00 -35.08
C SER A 533 -23.94 -27.20 -33.75
N LYS A 534 -25.06 -27.95 -33.80
CA LYS A 534 -25.89 -28.27 -32.62
C LYS A 534 -25.19 -29.16 -31.60
N ASP A 535 -24.13 -29.85 -32.02
CA ASP A 535 -23.35 -30.77 -31.16
C ASP A 535 -22.31 -30.03 -30.30
N LYS A 536 -22.03 -28.78 -30.62
CA LYS A 536 -21.15 -27.94 -29.80
C LYS A 536 -21.97 -27.24 -28.73
N LYS A 537 -21.57 -27.33 -27.50
CA LYS A 537 -22.04 -26.46 -26.41
C LYS A 537 -21.62 -24.99 -26.68
N ASP A 538 -21.55 -24.61 -27.96
CA ASP A 538 -21.13 -23.30 -28.37
C ASP A 538 -22.27 -22.31 -28.26
N TYR A 539 -21.91 -21.10 -27.87
CA TYR A 539 -22.82 -20.05 -27.53
C TYR A 539 -23.66 -19.57 -28.72
N LEU A 540 -23.04 -19.49 -29.92
CA LEU A 540 -23.71 -19.13 -31.15
C LEU A 540 -24.92 -20.05 -31.46
N THR A 541 -24.75 -21.35 -31.28
CA THR A 541 -25.79 -22.33 -31.51
C THR A 541 -26.95 -22.25 -30.51
N LYS A 542 -26.64 -21.85 -29.27
CA LYS A 542 -27.62 -21.85 -28.17
C LYS A 542 -28.54 -20.64 -28.17
N LEU A 543 -28.03 -19.48 -28.60
CA LEU A 543 -28.70 -18.17 -28.46
C LEU A 543 -29.13 -17.55 -29.78
N VAL A 544 -28.32 -17.67 -30.80
CA VAL A 544 -28.56 -17.07 -32.09
C VAL A 544 -29.10 -18.08 -33.07
N GLY A 545 -28.78 -19.36 -32.90
CA GLY A 545 -29.32 -20.48 -33.65
C GLY A 545 -29.43 -20.19 -35.13
N ASP A 546 -30.56 -20.62 -35.71
CA ASP A 546 -30.82 -20.45 -37.12
C ASP A 546 -31.09 -19.00 -37.56
N THR A 547 -31.30 -18.05 -36.60
CA THR A 547 -31.59 -16.64 -36.93
C THR A 547 -30.38 -15.91 -37.52
N CYS A 548 -29.16 -16.38 -37.26
CA CYS A 548 -27.93 -15.80 -37.80
C CYS A 548 -27.29 -16.63 -38.91
N ARG A 549 -27.97 -17.67 -39.43
CA ARG A 549 -27.44 -18.48 -40.57
C ARG A 549 -27.20 -17.66 -41.83
N TRP A 550 -27.80 -16.47 -41.94
CA TRP A 550 -27.50 -15.52 -43.01
C TRP A 550 -26.01 -15.16 -43.10
N LEU A 551 -25.25 -15.37 -42.02
CA LEU A 551 -23.79 -15.18 -42.00
C LEU A 551 -23.03 -16.19 -42.88
N LEU A 552 -23.72 -17.21 -43.41
CA LEU A 552 -23.18 -18.19 -44.35
C LEU A 552 -23.57 -17.89 -45.79
N ASP A 553 -24.44 -16.90 -46.03
CA ASP A 553 -25.01 -16.62 -47.33
C ASP A 553 -24.21 -15.51 -48.06
N GLU A 554 -24.18 -15.60 -49.39
CA GLU A 554 -23.64 -14.55 -50.26
C GLU A 554 -24.59 -13.36 -50.44
N LYS A 555 -25.76 -13.41 -49.79
CA LYS A 555 -26.74 -12.36 -49.89
C LYS A 555 -26.28 -11.11 -49.14
N GLU A 556 -26.47 -9.96 -49.77
CA GLU A 556 -26.23 -8.67 -49.11
C GLU A 556 -27.28 -8.38 -48.05
N VAL A 557 -26.81 -7.92 -46.92
CA VAL A 557 -27.62 -7.46 -45.78
C VAL A 557 -27.23 -6.03 -45.46
N THR A 558 -28.23 -5.17 -45.26
CA THR A 558 -28.03 -3.75 -44.87
C THR A 558 -28.59 -3.50 -43.49
N ARG A 559 -27.84 -2.88 -42.63
CA ARG A 559 -28.32 -2.37 -41.34
C ARG A 559 -29.09 -1.07 -41.53
N LYS A 560 -30.12 -0.90 -40.74
CA LYS A 560 -31.02 0.23 -40.79
C LYS A 560 -31.15 0.87 -39.41
N ASN A 561 -31.32 2.19 -39.41
CA ASN A 561 -31.74 2.95 -38.22
C ASN A 561 -33.15 2.51 -37.81
N ALA A 562 -33.58 2.97 -36.65
CA ALA A 562 -34.89 2.66 -36.10
C ALA A 562 -36.06 3.20 -36.98
N ASP A 563 -35.84 4.28 -37.70
CA ASP A 563 -36.80 4.84 -38.66
C ASP A 563 -36.87 4.11 -40.02
N GLY A 564 -36.02 3.05 -40.19
CA GLY A 564 -35.94 2.27 -41.40
C GLY A 564 -34.98 2.82 -42.46
N THR A 565 -34.31 3.94 -42.19
CA THR A 565 -33.27 4.46 -43.09
C THR A 565 -32.02 3.60 -43.07
N PRO A 566 -31.38 3.27 -44.21
CA PRO A 566 -30.12 2.58 -44.23
C PRO A 566 -29.01 3.34 -43.50
N ILE A 567 -28.18 2.64 -42.72
CA ILE A 567 -26.95 3.19 -42.20
C ILE A 567 -25.95 3.26 -43.34
N GLU A 568 -25.35 4.42 -43.59
CA GLU A 568 -24.37 4.61 -44.65
C GLU A 568 -23.18 3.68 -44.46
N GLY A 569 -22.76 3.02 -45.55
CA GLY A 569 -21.66 2.07 -45.54
C GLY A 569 -21.95 0.73 -44.87
N ALA A 570 -23.09 0.57 -44.20
CA ALA A 570 -23.43 -0.66 -43.48
C ALA A 570 -24.20 -1.65 -44.38
N THR A 571 -23.54 -2.09 -45.47
CA THR A 571 -23.99 -3.19 -46.33
C THR A 571 -22.86 -4.20 -46.52
N VAL A 572 -23.12 -5.48 -46.29
CA VAL A 572 -22.14 -6.56 -46.36
C VAL A 572 -22.80 -7.83 -46.83
N LYS A 573 -22.04 -8.70 -47.53
CA LYS A 573 -22.48 -10.07 -47.75
C LYS A 573 -22.34 -10.88 -46.46
N GLY A 574 -23.29 -11.71 -46.14
CA GLY A 574 -23.30 -12.49 -44.91
C GLY A 574 -22.00 -13.26 -44.71
N ASN A 575 -21.53 -13.98 -45.72
CA ASN A 575 -20.30 -14.79 -45.68
C ASN A 575 -18.99 -13.95 -45.65
N GLU A 576 -19.07 -12.64 -45.78
CA GLU A 576 -17.94 -11.72 -45.68
C GLU A 576 -17.84 -11.03 -44.31
N VAL A 577 -18.81 -11.22 -43.40
CA VAL A 577 -18.76 -10.71 -42.04
C VAL A 577 -17.59 -11.31 -41.28
N LEU A 578 -16.77 -10.47 -40.67
CA LEU A 578 -15.61 -10.90 -39.91
C LEU A 578 -15.98 -11.58 -38.59
N ARG A 579 -15.29 -12.67 -38.30
CA ARG A 579 -15.49 -13.50 -37.10
C ARG A 579 -14.70 -12.94 -35.90
N VAL A 580 -15.12 -11.80 -35.40
CA VAL A 580 -14.51 -11.11 -34.25
C VAL A 580 -15.25 -11.51 -33.00
N LEU A 581 -14.57 -11.88 -31.91
CA LEU A 581 -15.17 -12.22 -30.62
C LEU A 581 -16.44 -13.10 -30.75
N PRO A 582 -16.42 -14.23 -31.48
CA PRO A 582 -17.63 -14.93 -31.89
C PRO A 582 -18.48 -15.47 -30.74
N ARG A 583 -17.92 -15.55 -29.52
CA ARG A 583 -18.61 -16.05 -28.32
C ARG A 583 -19.01 -14.92 -27.36
N ALA A 584 -18.64 -13.67 -27.63
CA ALA A 584 -18.89 -12.56 -26.73
C ALA A 584 -20.36 -12.17 -26.71
N ARG A 585 -21.09 -12.60 -25.70
CA ARG A 585 -22.46 -12.15 -25.41
C ARG A 585 -22.48 -10.76 -24.77
N ALA A 586 -21.45 -10.43 -24.01
CA ALA A 586 -21.27 -9.14 -23.42
C ALA A 586 -20.05 -8.48 -24.04
N PHE A 587 -20.29 -7.37 -24.71
CA PHE A 587 -19.24 -6.49 -25.20
C PHE A 587 -19.67 -5.05 -24.98
N SER A 588 -18.91 -4.30 -24.22
CA SER A 588 -19.30 -2.92 -23.91
C SER A 588 -18.13 -1.95 -24.04
N LEU A 589 -18.38 -0.85 -24.70
CA LEU A 589 -17.46 0.26 -24.97
C LEU A 589 -18.08 1.62 -24.64
N ASN A 590 -19.27 1.67 -24.06
CA ASN A 590 -19.95 2.91 -23.77
C ASN A 590 -19.21 3.77 -22.72
N LEU A 591 -19.53 5.03 -22.67
CA LEU A 591 -18.90 6.01 -21.76
C LEU A 591 -17.38 6.17 -22.00
N ASN A 592 -16.97 6.07 -23.26
CA ASN A 592 -15.63 6.40 -23.72
C ASN A 592 -15.69 7.62 -24.66
N PHE A 593 -14.58 8.00 -25.23
CA PHE A 593 -14.44 9.16 -26.11
C PHE A 593 -14.12 8.78 -27.55
N PHE A 594 -14.70 7.67 -28.03
CA PHE A 594 -14.50 7.24 -29.40
C PHE A 594 -15.09 8.17 -30.43
N THR A 595 -14.41 8.24 -31.59
CA THR A 595 -14.81 8.99 -32.77
C THR A 595 -14.82 8.08 -34.00
N GLY A 596 -15.16 8.61 -35.16
CA GLY A 596 -15.14 7.89 -36.43
C GLY A 596 -16.43 7.08 -36.67
N GLU A 597 -16.32 5.93 -37.31
CA GLU A 597 -17.45 5.09 -37.70
C GLU A 597 -17.49 3.79 -36.93
N LEU A 598 -18.69 3.27 -36.68
CA LEU A 598 -18.86 1.88 -36.25
C LEU A 598 -18.55 0.95 -37.43
N PRO A 599 -17.58 0.03 -37.28
CA PRO A 599 -17.22 -0.88 -38.36
C PRO A 599 -18.25 -1.99 -38.54
N ASN A 600 -18.24 -2.62 -39.72
CA ASN A 600 -19.18 -3.67 -40.06
C ASN A 600 -19.04 -4.94 -39.18
N TRP A 601 -17.82 -5.22 -38.67
CA TRP A 601 -17.64 -6.35 -37.76
C TRP A 601 -18.43 -6.18 -36.44
N ILE A 602 -18.75 -4.95 -36.03
CA ILE A 602 -19.67 -4.66 -34.92
C ILE A 602 -21.11 -4.68 -35.40
N LEU A 603 -21.44 -3.90 -36.45
CA LEU A 603 -22.80 -3.71 -36.93
C LEU A 603 -23.47 -5.00 -37.34
N PHE A 604 -22.73 -5.96 -37.88
CA PHE A 604 -23.23 -7.26 -38.35
C PHE A 604 -22.85 -8.40 -37.42
N HIS A 605 -22.36 -8.13 -36.24
CA HIS A 605 -22.02 -9.18 -35.29
C HIS A 605 -23.27 -9.99 -34.88
N PRO A 606 -23.21 -11.34 -34.79
CA PRO A 606 -24.34 -12.18 -34.42
C PRO A 606 -24.95 -11.85 -33.07
N HIS A 607 -24.14 -11.43 -32.12
CA HIS A 607 -24.58 -11.02 -30.78
C HIS A 607 -24.88 -9.51 -30.67
N PHE A 608 -24.90 -8.76 -31.76
CA PHE A 608 -25.11 -7.30 -31.73
C PHE A 608 -26.35 -6.86 -30.93
N VAL A 609 -27.45 -7.60 -31.09
CA VAL A 609 -28.70 -7.34 -30.36
C VAL A 609 -28.53 -7.58 -28.86
N GLU A 610 -27.79 -8.63 -28.49
CA GLU A 610 -27.51 -8.94 -27.09
C GLU A 610 -26.57 -7.94 -26.43
N TRP A 611 -25.66 -7.36 -27.20
CA TRP A 611 -24.79 -6.28 -26.71
C TRP A 611 -25.53 -5.02 -26.34
N ARG A 612 -26.83 -4.96 -26.64
CA ARG A 612 -27.66 -3.78 -26.44
C ARG A 612 -26.96 -2.58 -27.07
N PRO A 613 -27.20 -2.32 -28.36
CA PRO A 613 -26.41 -1.39 -29.17
C PRO A 613 -26.14 -0.04 -28.54
N THR A 614 -27.04 0.44 -27.67
CA THR A 614 -26.85 1.66 -26.90
C THR A 614 -25.59 1.64 -26.03
N ALA A 615 -25.15 0.46 -25.56
CA ALA A 615 -23.93 0.33 -24.79
C ALA A 615 -22.66 0.48 -25.64
N LEU A 616 -22.78 0.36 -26.95
CA LEU A 616 -21.67 0.54 -27.89
C LEU A 616 -21.65 1.95 -28.48
N ILE A 617 -22.83 2.49 -28.87
CA ILE A 617 -22.94 3.75 -29.60
C ILE A 617 -23.04 4.96 -28.68
N PHE A 618 -23.48 4.78 -27.43
CA PHE A 618 -23.58 5.89 -26.50
C PHE A 618 -22.21 6.20 -25.90
N ASN A 619 -21.62 7.29 -26.34
CA ASN A 619 -20.44 7.83 -25.73
C ASN A 619 -20.82 8.83 -24.63
N GLN A 620 -20.00 8.89 -23.60
CA GLN A 620 -20.23 9.75 -22.45
C GLN A 620 -20.39 11.21 -22.79
N GLN A 621 -19.70 11.64 -23.83
CA GLN A 621 -19.57 13.02 -24.26
C GLN A 621 -20.19 13.21 -25.66
N GLU A 622 -21.41 12.78 -25.85
CA GLU A 622 -22.15 12.93 -27.10
C GLU A 622 -22.03 14.32 -27.77
N LYS A 623 -21.80 15.33 -26.96
CA LYS A 623 -21.61 16.74 -27.41
C LYS A 623 -20.25 17.30 -27.05
N GLY A 624 -19.34 16.42 -26.53
CA GLY A 624 -18.01 16.79 -26.13
C GLY A 624 -16.99 16.64 -27.25
N LYS A 625 -15.76 16.92 -26.90
CA LYS A 625 -14.60 16.73 -27.73
C LYS A 625 -13.62 15.81 -27.02
N ASN A 626 -12.88 15.01 -27.77
CA ASN A 626 -11.75 14.25 -27.27
C ASN A 626 -10.52 15.15 -27.06
N SER A 627 -9.41 14.57 -26.65
CA SER A 627 -8.14 15.29 -26.42
C SER A 627 -7.60 15.98 -27.66
N ASP A 628 -7.96 15.50 -28.84
CA ASP A 628 -7.55 16.08 -30.13
C ASP A 628 -8.52 17.20 -30.63
N GLY A 629 -9.58 17.45 -29.86
CA GLY A 629 -10.60 18.45 -30.19
C GLY A 629 -11.66 17.97 -31.18
N GLU A 630 -11.67 16.65 -31.49
CA GLU A 630 -12.66 16.06 -32.40
C GLU A 630 -13.97 15.77 -31.65
N PRO A 631 -15.14 15.93 -32.31
CA PRO A 631 -16.40 15.55 -31.69
C PRO A 631 -16.45 14.08 -31.33
N VAL A 632 -16.88 13.77 -30.11
CA VAL A 632 -17.06 12.40 -29.65
C VAL A 632 -18.38 11.83 -30.20
N GLY A 633 -18.35 10.56 -30.59
CA GLY A 633 -19.49 9.84 -31.16
C GLY A 633 -19.15 9.21 -32.52
N PHE A 634 -20.02 8.34 -32.98
CA PHE A 634 -19.83 7.65 -34.26
C PHE A 634 -20.64 8.36 -35.38
N SER A 635 -19.94 8.70 -36.45
CA SER A 635 -20.48 9.55 -37.52
C SER A 635 -21.48 8.87 -38.45
N ASN A 636 -21.42 7.54 -38.53
CA ASN A 636 -22.32 6.73 -39.39
C ASN A 636 -23.60 6.27 -38.68
N ILE A 637 -23.76 6.63 -37.39
CA ILE A 637 -24.96 6.29 -36.62
C ILE A 637 -25.57 7.58 -36.06
N ASP A 638 -26.83 7.75 -36.27
CA ASP A 638 -27.61 8.79 -35.61
C ASP A 638 -28.15 8.26 -34.28
N ALA A 639 -27.51 8.61 -33.19
CA ALA A 639 -27.92 8.21 -31.84
C ALA A 639 -29.32 8.74 -31.49
N ASP A 640 -29.74 9.88 -32.05
CA ASP A 640 -31.06 10.44 -31.82
C ASP A 640 -32.16 9.65 -32.54
N ASN A 641 -31.81 9.00 -33.65
CA ASN A 641 -32.72 8.14 -34.42
C ASN A 641 -32.66 6.68 -34.05
N TYR A 642 -31.70 6.28 -33.23
CA TYR A 642 -31.63 4.93 -32.73
C TYR A 642 -32.75 4.68 -31.71
N ASN A 643 -33.52 3.60 -31.89
CA ASN A 643 -34.71 3.35 -31.06
C ASN A 643 -34.34 2.84 -29.68
N PHE A 644 -33.94 3.72 -28.80
CA PHE A 644 -33.64 3.38 -27.41
C PHE A 644 -34.86 2.80 -26.68
N SER A 645 -36.06 3.21 -27.05
CA SER A 645 -37.30 2.67 -26.45
C SER A 645 -37.51 1.20 -26.74
N TYR A 646 -36.96 0.70 -27.84
CA TYR A 646 -37.03 -0.71 -28.19
C TYR A 646 -36.28 -1.57 -27.16
N TYR A 647 -35.15 -1.09 -26.67
CA TYR A 647 -34.30 -1.81 -25.75
C TYR A 647 -34.57 -1.50 -24.28
N TYR A 648 -34.95 -0.25 -23.97
CA TYR A 648 -34.98 0.26 -22.60
C TYR A 648 -36.27 0.95 -22.20
N GLY A 649 -37.23 1.10 -23.11
CA GLY A 649 -38.48 1.81 -22.85
C GLY A 649 -38.34 3.33 -22.66
N ALA A 650 -37.19 3.90 -22.97
CA ALA A 650 -36.91 5.34 -22.81
C ALA A 650 -36.30 5.92 -24.07
N LYS A 651 -36.63 7.19 -24.34
CA LYS A 651 -36.03 7.96 -25.45
C LYS A 651 -34.76 8.66 -25.02
N PRO A 652 -33.72 8.81 -25.89
CA PRO A 652 -32.45 9.41 -25.55
C PRO A 652 -32.56 10.84 -24.98
N ASN A 653 -33.53 11.59 -25.46
CA ASN A 653 -33.77 12.98 -25.07
C ASN A 653 -34.77 13.14 -23.93
N ASP A 654 -35.25 12.07 -23.35
CA ASP A 654 -36.08 12.12 -22.17
C ASP A 654 -35.21 12.47 -20.96
N LYS A 655 -35.35 13.71 -20.49
CA LYS A 655 -34.56 14.22 -19.35
C LYS A 655 -34.80 13.47 -18.05
N ASP A 656 -35.94 12.80 -17.97
CA ASP A 656 -36.37 12.03 -16.81
C ASP A 656 -36.02 10.53 -16.95
N ALA A 657 -35.60 10.09 -18.14
CA ALA A 657 -35.09 8.74 -18.34
C ALA A 657 -33.70 8.63 -17.73
N ALA A 658 -33.61 7.87 -16.67
CA ALA A 658 -32.32 7.30 -16.28
C ALA A 658 -31.77 6.58 -17.50
N TYR A 659 -30.55 6.87 -17.93
CA TYR A 659 -29.87 6.12 -18.96
C TYR A 659 -29.54 4.72 -18.39
N PRO A 660 -30.40 3.74 -18.54
CA PRO A 660 -30.23 2.43 -17.91
C PRO A 660 -29.20 1.59 -18.61
N MET A 661 -28.79 2.03 -19.77
CA MET A 661 -28.00 1.32 -20.76
C MET A 661 -26.63 0.85 -20.28
N TYR A 662 -26.08 1.48 -19.32
CA TYR A 662 -24.71 1.24 -18.92
C TYR A 662 -24.49 -0.06 -18.19
N TYR A 663 -25.49 -0.47 -17.46
CA TYR A 663 -25.31 -1.42 -16.38
C TYR A 663 -25.99 -2.74 -16.66
N SER A 664 -26.87 -2.73 -17.61
CA SER A 664 -27.59 -3.93 -17.99
C SER A 664 -26.69 -5.03 -18.58
N LEU A 665 -25.53 -4.64 -19.13
CA LEU A 665 -24.54 -5.61 -19.62
C LEU A 665 -23.74 -6.27 -18.52
N TYR A 666 -23.60 -5.58 -17.41
CA TYR A 666 -22.81 -6.07 -16.28
C TYR A 666 -23.46 -7.29 -15.63
N VAL A 667 -24.77 -7.34 -15.62
CA VAL A 667 -25.54 -8.42 -14.99
C VAL A 667 -25.49 -9.72 -15.79
N ALA A 668 -25.28 -9.64 -17.09
CA ALA A 668 -25.13 -10.80 -17.95
C ALA A 668 -23.94 -11.70 -17.59
N SER A 669 -23.05 -11.24 -16.73
CA SER A 669 -21.87 -11.99 -16.30
C SER A 669 -22.11 -13.03 -15.21
N THR A 670 -23.28 -13.04 -14.56
CA THR A 670 -23.51 -13.85 -13.36
C THR A 670 -24.19 -15.19 -13.60
N GLY A 671 -24.08 -15.78 -14.82
CA GLY A 671 -24.58 -17.15 -15.08
C GLY A 671 -26.08 -17.25 -15.03
N ASP A 672 -26.63 -18.42 -15.19
CA ASP A 672 -28.00 -18.87 -15.42
C ASP A 672 -29.22 -18.13 -14.76
N GLN A 673 -29.04 -16.93 -14.25
CA GLN A 673 -30.16 -16.11 -13.78
C GLN A 673 -30.72 -15.27 -14.92
N GLU A 674 -32.04 -15.26 -15.02
CA GLU A 674 -32.78 -14.36 -15.88
C GLU A 674 -32.30 -12.93 -15.67
N GLU A 675 -32.10 -12.20 -16.79
CA GLU A 675 -31.56 -10.85 -16.83
C GLU A 675 -32.38 -9.91 -15.94
N GLU A 676 -31.99 -9.73 -14.69
CA GLU A 676 -32.45 -8.61 -13.90
C GLU A 676 -31.75 -7.35 -14.41
N THR A 677 -32.50 -6.45 -14.98
CA THR A 677 -32.00 -5.14 -15.40
C THR A 677 -31.76 -4.30 -14.15
N ILE A 678 -30.56 -4.35 -13.60
CA ILE A 678 -30.19 -3.42 -12.53
C ILE A 678 -29.95 -2.07 -13.18
N SER A 679 -30.95 -1.19 -13.08
CA SER A 679 -30.82 0.21 -13.43
C SER A 679 -30.02 0.90 -12.36
N ILE A 680 -28.74 1.11 -12.56
CA ILE A 680 -27.97 2.02 -11.71
C ILE A 680 -28.15 3.43 -12.30
N PRO A 681 -28.82 4.34 -11.59
CA PRO A 681 -29.00 5.67 -12.11
C PRO A 681 -27.66 6.35 -12.29
N TYR A 682 -27.44 6.89 -13.48
CA TYR A 682 -26.31 7.76 -13.74
C TYR A 682 -26.42 8.99 -12.83
N ARG A 683 -25.52 9.11 -11.88
CA ARG A 683 -25.37 10.35 -11.12
C ARG A 683 -24.46 11.28 -11.90
N ARG A 684 -25.07 12.38 -12.37
CA ARG A 684 -24.34 13.53 -12.88
C ARG A 684 -23.45 14.14 -11.82
#